data_fbc7583e4566016ad2d20be6df61ae6b
#
_entry.id   fbc7583e4566016ad2d20be6df61ae6b
#
_cell.length_a   1.000
_cell.length_b   1.000
_cell.length_c   1.000
_cell.angle_alpha   90.00
_cell.angle_beta   90.00
_cell.angle_gamma   90.00
#
_symmetry.space_group_name_H-M   'P 1'
#
loop_
_entity.id
_entity.type
_entity.pdbx_description
1 polymer ?
#
loop_
_entity_poly.entity_id
_entity_poly.type
_entity_poly.pdbx_seq_one_letter_code
_entity_poly.pdbx_strand_id
1 'polypeptide(L)'
;MKKICILLALILALACVPAFAAEGDAILGLSNESTLSFSYCFSIGDTLYLVSYGNLYTYHVGDSDLKAYSIAIPEGQFDGMSSFEYASLPFAADGKLYALNLVTEYNENTEFKGAYITELALNDSGDAVSTVVSEVDWNDMVEFYDNSSYPVQPDIVIGNQGKAFARYYDNMGDYRTVSIDLATGATSDVDELAGAYAIAPYRDGTMIAVMYDGETNTPAVLNSYNTADGSIEKLCEIPVENYNPPLGLAYDAQADVLYCVKSGEICPIDLQAGAIVEGVTDMPLEAYSGAPGCILDGGYYAFCGEGATVRNLDPQQKVETKLRVNDSFWSDSVNSAYYRFANTHGDVKVVLSREYSEVENLIENMMNRDDRVDVYVLATSNSVYEALFNRGYLMELDGNEKVKALADSMYPGLREKLSTNGHLVALPLSTYSWAVGINEQALAKLGMSLADVPDNWSDFLDFLAGLEGKLTAENGVHLLYSGYTDSDVRYELMNMILVDYQYYVNATDPDMGYDTPLVHELLEKLEKIDFTALGCPSDMEEQGFELDAYDEESVLMSSSTGCNIGNFYSQFTPVLMRVTKDAPSNLVLDTTVLVINPFTKNADAALAFAGEVVDNLSTQTRYSIIPDLNEPIRGDQNQAVLDELKQELEALRSDYESAPADEKQSLELDVQEAEKTVAYAEANNWDVSPRELEWYRAHDDNIIVSIYNWLYPDTSSDEEEGGISQAAEAEDLMDQYLNGQINLNDMLSGIDRKVQMRRLEGN
;
A
#
# COMPACT_ATOMS: atom_id res chain seq x y z
N MET A 1 -22.22 54.50 9.99
CA MET A 1 -22.48 53.15 9.48
C MET A 1 -21.31 52.51 8.69
N LYS A 2 -20.70 53.15 7.69
CA LYS A 2 -19.55 52.52 6.96
C LYS A 2 -18.32 52.14 7.82
N LYS A 3 -17.99 52.95 8.86
CA LYS A 3 -16.85 52.63 9.75
C LYS A 3 -17.13 51.48 10.72
N ILE A 4 -18.40 51.27 11.09
CA ILE A 4 -18.83 50.18 11.98
C ILE A 4 -18.85 48.86 11.21
N CYS A 5 -19.25 48.87 9.93
CA CYS A 5 -19.21 47.69 9.07
C CYS A 5 -17.77 47.22 8.74
N ILE A 6 -16.82 48.16 8.61
CA ILE A 6 -15.40 47.82 8.38
C ILE A 6 -14.78 47.26 9.68
N LEU A 7 -15.15 47.76 10.84
CA LEU A 7 -14.69 47.22 12.14
C LEU A 7 -15.28 45.81 12.42
N LEU A 8 -16.58 45.59 12.11
CA LEU A 8 -17.20 44.27 12.20
C LEU A 8 -16.62 43.28 11.18
N ALA A 9 -16.31 43.71 9.95
CA ALA A 9 -15.64 42.89 8.96
C ALA A 9 -14.19 42.53 9.34
N LEU A 10 -13.46 43.45 10.00
CA LEU A 10 -12.14 43.18 10.57
C LEU A 10 -12.20 42.27 11.80
N ILE A 11 -13.22 42.39 12.64
CA ILE A 11 -13.43 41.50 13.81
C ILE A 11 -13.87 40.10 13.33
N LEU A 12 -14.71 40.00 12.29
CA LEU A 12 -15.07 38.72 11.66
C LEU A 12 -13.90 38.08 10.90
N ALA A 13 -13.03 38.87 10.28
CA ALA A 13 -11.79 38.38 9.65
C ALA A 13 -10.73 37.95 10.67
N LEU A 14 -10.74 38.51 11.88
CA LEU A 14 -9.88 38.09 13.00
C LEU A 14 -10.47 36.90 13.79
N ALA A 15 -11.77 36.60 13.63
CA ALA A 15 -12.42 35.44 14.24
C ALA A 15 -12.36 34.18 13.36
N CYS A 16 -11.84 34.30 12.13
CA CYS A 16 -11.52 33.17 11.24
C CYS A 16 -10.01 32.97 11.08
N VAL A 17 -9.23 33.20 12.15
CA VAL A 17 -7.89 32.68 12.25
C VAL A 17 -8.09 31.20 12.57
N PRO A 18 -7.71 30.25 11.69
CA PRO A 18 -7.68 28.85 12.08
C PRO A 18 -6.84 28.75 13.35
N ALA A 19 -7.26 27.94 14.30
CA ALA A 19 -6.42 27.59 15.44
C ALA A 19 -5.16 26.97 14.85
N PHE A 20 -4.05 27.75 14.86
CA PHE A 20 -2.79 27.27 14.31
C PHE A 20 -2.36 26.06 15.12
N ALA A 21 -1.90 25.02 14.42
CA ALA A 21 -0.93 24.11 14.97
C ALA A 21 0.12 24.93 15.74
N ALA A 22 0.65 24.41 16.82
CA ALA A 22 1.64 25.11 17.61
C ALA A 22 2.74 25.69 16.70
N GLU A 23 3.24 26.87 17.03
CA GLU A 23 4.33 27.48 16.27
C GLU A 23 5.49 26.48 16.15
N GLY A 24 5.79 26.02 14.92
CA GLY A 24 6.82 25.04 14.63
C GLY A 24 6.36 23.59 14.49
N ASP A 25 5.09 23.24 14.75
CA ASP A 25 4.55 21.93 14.39
C ASP A 25 4.45 21.81 12.86
N ALA A 26 4.86 20.66 12.32
CA ALA A 26 4.84 20.41 10.88
C ALA A 26 4.58 18.94 10.56
N ILE A 27 3.96 18.72 9.40
CA ILE A 27 3.92 17.43 8.71
C ILE A 27 4.57 17.65 7.35
N LEU A 28 5.57 16.85 7.04
CA LEU A 28 6.52 17.07 5.95
C LEU A 28 6.46 15.91 4.96
N GLY A 29 6.86 16.16 3.71
CA GLY A 29 6.97 15.12 2.69
C GLY A 29 5.65 14.66 2.09
N LEU A 30 4.55 15.37 2.32
CA LEU A 30 3.23 15.07 1.76
C LEU A 30 2.86 16.12 0.72
N SER A 31 2.64 15.71 -0.52
CA SER A 31 2.08 16.54 -1.58
C SER A 31 0.73 16.01 -2.04
N ASN A 32 0.03 16.74 -2.91
CA ASN A 32 -1.23 16.27 -3.50
C ASN A 32 -1.05 15.07 -4.43
N GLU A 33 0.18 14.80 -4.84
CA GLU A 33 0.51 13.88 -5.92
C GLU A 33 1.46 12.75 -5.48
N SER A 34 2.17 12.92 -4.34
CA SER A 34 3.10 11.92 -3.84
C SER A 34 3.36 12.08 -2.34
N THR A 35 3.58 10.95 -1.68
CA THR A 35 4.08 10.88 -0.32
C THR A 35 5.55 10.46 -0.36
N LEU A 36 6.43 11.25 0.28
CA LEU A 36 7.81 10.84 0.47
C LEU A 36 7.89 9.82 1.60
N SER A 37 8.45 8.67 1.34
CA SER A 37 8.75 7.68 2.37
C SER A 37 10.17 7.87 2.89
N PHE A 38 10.34 7.91 4.20
CA PHE A 38 11.63 8.06 4.86
C PHE A 38 11.94 6.82 5.70
N SER A 39 13.14 6.30 5.55
CA SER A 39 13.59 5.12 6.26
C SER A 39 13.84 5.40 7.75
N TYR A 40 14.45 6.55 8.06
CA TYR A 40 14.71 7.01 9.43
C TYR A 40 15.05 8.50 9.46
N CYS A 41 15.06 9.06 10.66
CA CYS A 41 15.44 10.46 10.89
C CYS A 41 16.39 10.61 12.07
N PHE A 42 17.09 11.72 12.09
CA PHE A 42 17.96 12.13 13.20
C PHE A 42 18.09 13.66 13.23
N SER A 43 18.64 14.21 14.30
CA SER A 43 18.82 15.66 14.44
C SER A 43 20.26 16.06 14.75
N ILE A 44 20.63 17.28 14.30
CA ILE A 44 21.80 17.99 14.76
C ILE A 44 21.36 19.41 15.13
N GLY A 45 21.27 19.70 16.44
CA GLY A 45 20.76 20.96 16.93
C GLY A 45 19.28 21.15 16.58
N ASP A 46 18.96 22.22 15.85
CA ASP A 46 17.60 22.59 15.41
C ASP A 46 17.25 22.04 14.01
N THR A 47 18.14 21.27 13.41
CA THR A 47 17.97 20.70 12.07
C THR A 47 17.56 19.24 12.15
N LEU A 48 16.41 18.91 11.55
CA LEU A 48 15.97 17.55 11.26
C LEU A 48 16.58 17.09 9.95
N TYR A 49 17.10 15.88 9.94
CA TYR A 49 17.60 15.16 8.77
C TYR A 49 16.70 13.95 8.53
N LEU A 50 16.27 13.78 7.29
CA LEU A 50 15.39 12.70 6.85
C LEU A 50 16.09 11.93 5.73
N VAL A 51 16.08 10.62 5.80
CA VAL A 51 16.76 9.73 4.84
C VAL A 51 15.73 8.96 4.01
N SER A 52 15.83 9.04 2.69
CA SER A 52 14.98 8.32 1.74
C SER A 52 15.79 7.87 0.52
N TYR A 53 15.92 6.56 0.30
CA TYR A 53 16.49 5.95 -0.92
C TYR A 53 17.69 6.69 -1.54
N GLY A 54 18.75 6.91 -0.73
CA GLY A 54 19.98 7.58 -1.19
C GLY A 54 19.90 9.10 -1.24
N ASN A 55 18.77 9.70 -0.91
CA ASN A 55 18.59 11.14 -0.79
C ASN A 55 18.55 11.57 0.68
N LEU A 56 19.06 12.76 0.95
CA LEU A 56 19.02 13.39 2.26
C LEU A 56 18.16 14.65 2.19
N TYR A 57 17.22 14.77 3.12
CA TYR A 57 16.39 15.96 3.24
C TYR A 57 16.67 16.64 4.57
N THR A 58 16.55 17.97 4.60
CA THR A 58 16.66 18.74 5.84
C THR A 58 15.43 19.62 6.05
N TYR A 59 15.13 19.85 7.33
CA TYR A 59 14.09 20.76 7.78
C TYR A 59 14.54 21.52 9.03
N HIS A 60 14.35 22.82 9.05
CA HIS A 60 14.48 23.62 10.27
C HIS A 60 13.09 23.97 10.81
N VAL A 61 12.92 23.93 12.12
CA VAL A 61 11.65 24.26 12.75
C VAL A 61 11.16 25.64 12.30
N GLY A 62 10.00 25.68 11.66
CA GLY A 62 9.38 26.90 11.12
C GLY A 62 9.63 27.15 9.64
N ASP A 63 10.39 26.32 8.93
CA ASP A 63 10.47 26.36 7.48
C ASP A 63 9.16 25.91 6.82
N SER A 64 8.88 26.37 5.60
CA SER A 64 7.68 25.98 4.86
C SER A 64 7.84 24.63 4.16
N ASP A 65 9.07 24.24 3.81
CA ASP A 65 9.35 23.11 2.93
C ASP A 65 10.62 22.35 3.34
N LEU A 66 10.72 21.09 2.86
CA LEU A 66 11.92 20.28 2.91
C LEU A 66 12.95 20.76 1.88
N LYS A 67 14.23 20.74 2.25
CA LYS A 67 15.33 20.94 1.31
C LYS A 67 15.98 19.59 1.01
N ALA A 68 15.97 19.20 -0.27
CA ALA A 68 16.59 17.96 -0.75
C ALA A 68 18.07 18.15 -1.05
N TYR A 69 18.85 17.09 -0.81
CA TYR A 69 20.28 17.01 -1.16
C TYR A 69 20.59 15.67 -1.79
N SER A 70 21.25 15.69 -2.94
CA SER A 70 21.84 14.51 -3.55
C SER A 70 23.21 14.22 -2.93
N ILE A 71 23.47 12.99 -2.50
CA ILE A 71 24.75 12.62 -1.90
C ILE A 71 25.74 12.38 -3.03
N ALA A 72 26.73 13.26 -3.13
CA ALA A 72 27.75 13.18 -4.16
C ALA A 72 28.73 12.05 -3.89
N ILE A 73 29.06 11.28 -4.92
CA ILE A 73 30.11 10.26 -4.88
C ILE A 73 31.46 10.95 -4.76
N PRO A 74 32.39 10.49 -3.88
CA PRO A 74 33.72 11.06 -3.74
C PRO A 74 34.49 11.01 -5.08
N GLU A 75 35.08 12.14 -5.51
CA GLU A 75 35.81 12.21 -6.76
C GLU A 75 36.99 11.21 -6.82
N GLY A 76 37.12 10.51 -7.94
CA GLY A 76 38.25 9.63 -8.25
C GLY A 76 38.27 8.30 -7.52
N GLN A 77 37.33 8.02 -6.63
CA GLN A 77 37.31 6.78 -5.84
C GLN A 77 36.84 5.56 -6.66
N PHE A 78 35.98 5.79 -7.64
CA PHE A 78 35.32 4.74 -8.45
C PHE A 78 35.51 4.94 -9.94
N ASP A 79 36.59 5.64 -10.33
CA ASP A 79 36.95 5.87 -11.73
C ASP A 79 37.16 4.53 -12.46
N GLY A 80 36.40 4.29 -13.52
CA GLY A 80 36.51 3.10 -14.36
C GLY A 80 35.40 2.06 -14.14
N MET A 81 34.49 2.24 -13.20
CA MET A 81 33.25 1.44 -13.08
C MET A 81 32.22 1.94 -14.10
N SER A 82 31.58 1.03 -14.83
CA SER A 82 30.65 1.37 -15.90
C SER A 82 29.19 1.46 -15.44
N SER A 83 28.82 0.65 -14.46
CA SER A 83 27.49 0.64 -13.85
C SER A 83 27.63 0.21 -12.39
N PHE A 84 27.26 1.10 -11.46
CA PHE A 84 27.36 0.78 -10.04
C PHE A 84 26.27 1.49 -9.23
N GLU A 85 25.92 0.90 -8.09
CA GLU A 85 25.08 1.50 -7.06
C GLU A 85 25.95 2.03 -5.92
N TYR A 86 25.60 3.21 -5.42
CA TYR A 86 26.21 3.85 -4.26
C TYR A 86 25.13 4.05 -3.20
N ALA A 87 24.82 2.99 -2.45
CA ALA A 87 23.85 3.06 -1.38
C ALA A 87 24.43 3.84 -0.19
N SER A 88 23.82 4.96 0.14
CA SER A 88 24.30 5.88 1.17
C SER A 88 23.32 5.94 2.34
N LEU A 89 23.81 5.75 3.56
CA LEU A 89 23.07 5.72 4.82
C LEU A 89 23.57 6.84 5.76
N PRO A 90 23.04 8.08 5.63
CA PRO A 90 23.45 9.22 6.46
C PRO A 90 23.12 9.07 7.94
N PHE A 91 23.99 9.58 8.81
CA PHE A 91 23.79 9.61 10.26
C PHE A 91 24.57 10.74 10.92
N ALA A 92 24.18 11.10 12.13
CA ALA A 92 24.91 12.08 12.94
C ALA A 92 25.79 11.39 13.98
N ALA A 93 27.03 11.87 14.14
CA ALA A 93 27.90 11.51 15.23
C ALA A 93 28.74 12.73 15.66
N ASP A 94 28.87 12.97 16.98
CA ASP A 94 29.67 14.05 17.56
C ASP A 94 29.36 15.44 16.95
N GLY A 95 28.08 15.70 16.61
CA GLY A 95 27.63 16.95 16.02
C GLY A 95 28.01 17.16 14.55
N LYS A 96 28.48 16.12 13.86
CA LYS A 96 28.81 16.11 12.45
C LYS A 96 27.92 15.14 11.68
N LEU A 97 27.82 15.38 10.37
CA LEU A 97 27.08 14.56 9.44
C LEU A 97 28.02 13.58 8.72
N TYR A 98 27.69 12.30 8.80
CA TYR A 98 28.41 11.23 8.12
C TYR A 98 27.46 10.38 7.29
N ALA A 99 28.02 9.50 6.44
CA ALA A 99 27.29 8.40 5.81
C ALA A 99 28.12 7.11 5.81
N LEU A 100 27.42 5.99 6.01
CA LEU A 100 27.93 4.66 5.63
C LEU A 100 27.50 4.44 4.18
N ASN A 101 28.46 4.14 3.31
CA ASN A 101 28.22 3.95 1.89
C ASN A 101 28.61 2.53 1.49
N LEU A 102 27.72 1.83 0.81
CA LEU A 102 27.94 0.49 0.25
C LEU A 102 28.03 0.64 -1.27
N VAL A 103 29.07 0.09 -1.89
CA VAL A 103 29.31 0.21 -3.34
C VAL A 103 29.22 -1.16 -3.99
N THR A 104 28.33 -1.27 -4.97
CA THR A 104 28.07 -2.51 -5.71
C THR A 104 28.18 -2.21 -7.21
N GLU A 105 29.00 -2.97 -7.95
CA GLU A 105 29.10 -2.87 -9.40
C GLU A 105 28.20 -3.90 -10.07
N TYR A 106 27.47 -3.48 -11.09
CA TYR A 106 26.59 -4.32 -11.88
C TYR A 106 27.21 -4.54 -13.27
N ASN A 107 27.70 -5.75 -13.51
CA ASN A 107 28.22 -6.21 -14.80
C ASN A 107 27.43 -7.48 -15.20
N GLU A 108 28.10 -8.47 -15.84
CA GLU A 108 27.54 -9.81 -16.04
C GLU A 108 27.16 -10.49 -14.71
N ASN A 109 27.79 -10.11 -13.61
CA ASN A 109 27.50 -10.50 -12.25
C ASN A 109 27.48 -9.25 -11.35
N THR A 110 26.69 -9.30 -10.28
CA THR A 110 26.71 -8.25 -9.25
C THR A 110 27.87 -8.47 -8.31
N GLU A 111 28.69 -7.43 -8.07
CA GLU A 111 29.90 -7.55 -7.24
C GLU A 111 29.96 -6.42 -6.21
N PHE A 112 29.97 -6.76 -4.91
CA PHE A 112 30.27 -5.82 -3.86
C PHE A 112 31.72 -5.34 -3.94
N LYS A 113 31.93 -4.02 -3.96
CA LYS A 113 33.25 -3.39 -4.15
C LYS A 113 33.85 -2.82 -2.87
N GLY A 114 33.03 -2.51 -1.87
CA GLY A 114 33.51 -2.03 -0.59
C GLY A 114 32.51 -1.17 0.17
N ALA A 115 32.82 -0.89 1.42
CA ALA A 115 32.07 0.01 2.27
C ALA A 115 32.97 1.14 2.78
N TYR A 116 32.38 2.35 2.94
CA TYR A 116 33.14 3.55 3.30
C TYR A 116 32.34 4.41 4.28
N ILE A 117 33.03 4.99 5.28
CA ILE A 117 32.51 6.13 6.04
C ILE A 117 32.95 7.41 5.36
N THR A 118 32.00 8.29 5.04
CA THR A 118 32.26 9.63 4.54
C THR A 118 31.72 10.69 5.49
N GLU A 119 32.41 11.83 5.62
CA GLU A 119 31.88 13.05 6.23
C GLU A 119 31.15 13.85 5.13
N LEU A 120 29.93 14.29 5.41
CA LEU A 120 29.09 15.01 4.46
C LEU A 120 29.09 16.52 4.77
N ALA A 121 29.27 17.34 3.73
CA ALA A 121 29.14 18.79 3.81
C ALA A 121 28.04 19.25 2.86
N LEU A 122 26.95 19.84 3.38
CA LEU A 122 25.85 20.36 2.59
C LEU A 122 26.20 21.69 1.96
N ASN A 123 25.83 21.87 0.69
CA ASN A 123 26.05 23.12 -0.05
C ASN A 123 24.72 23.77 -0.47
N ASP A 124 24.79 25.00 -0.98
CA ASP A 124 23.61 25.77 -1.43
C ASP A 124 23.03 25.28 -2.75
N SER A 125 23.78 24.47 -3.53
CA SER A 125 23.32 23.91 -4.82
C SER A 125 22.47 22.65 -4.66
N GLY A 126 22.31 22.13 -3.43
CA GLY A 126 21.54 20.92 -3.18
C GLY A 126 22.36 19.64 -3.19
N ASP A 127 23.71 19.75 -3.08
CA ASP A 127 24.57 18.58 -2.99
C ASP A 127 25.08 18.38 -1.55
N ALA A 128 25.16 17.13 -1.11
CA ALA A 128 25.91 16.70 0.05
C ALA A 128 27.27 16.17 -0.43
N VAL A 129 28.31 16.99 -0.30
CA VAL A 129 29.66 16.67 -0.75
C VAL A 129 30.28 15.67 0.20
N SER A 130 30.66 14.51 -0.31
CA SER A 130 31.25 13.40 0.46
C SER A 130 32.78 13.49 0.51
N THR A 131 33.35 13.29 1.70
CA THR A 131 34.79 13.13 1.90
C THR A 131 35.05 11.84 2.65
N VAL A 132 35.82 10.92 2.06
CA VAL A 132 36.12 9.61 2.68
C VAL A 132 36.91 9.81 3.97
N VAL A 133 36.43 9.22 5.05
CA VAL A 133 37.06 9.19 6.38
C VAL A 133 37.81 7.88 6.58
N SER A 134 37.13 6.75 6.30
CA SER A 134 37.71 5.42 6.43
C SER A 134 37.05 4.43 5.48
N GLU A 135 37.79 3.40 5.09
CA GLU A 135 37.27 2.20 4.48
C GLU A 135 36.80 1.25 5.57
N VAL A 136 35.63 0.64 5.40
CA VAL A 136 34.97 -0.21 6.40
C VAL A 136 35.17 -1.67 6.02
N ASP A 137 35.58 -2.48 6.97
CA ASP A 137 35.67 -3.94 6.81
C ASP A 137 34.27 -4.57 6.88
N TRP A 138 33.60 -4.67 5.70
CA TRP A 138 32.24 -5.19 5.53
C TRP A 138 32.21 -6.63 5.04
N ASN A 139 33.36 -7.34 4.99
CA ASN A 139 33.49 -8.63 4.33
C ASN A 139 32.64 -9.76 4.94
N ASP A 140 32.42 -9.73 6.26
CA ASP A 140 31.59 -10.72 6.96
C ASP A 140 30.07 -10.47 6.74
N MET A 141 29.69 -9.37 6.08
CA MET A 141 28.31 -8.94 5.81
C MET A 141 28.05 -8.92 4.30
N VAL A 142 28.59 -9.90 3.57
CA VAL A 142 28.38 -10.07 2.12
C VAL A 142 27.79 -11.45 1.86
N GLU A 143 26.68 -11.47 1.15
CA GLU A 143 26.00 -12.68 0.71
C GLU A 143 26.41 -13.04 -0.72
N PHE A 144 26.53 -14.33 -1.00
CA PHE A 144 26.96 -14.83 -2.31
C PHE A 144 25.88 -15.72 -2.93
N TYR A 145 25.41 -15.34 -4.14
CA TYR A 145 24.51 -16.11 -4.97
C TYR A 145 25.04 -16.23 -6.40
N ASP A 146 25.19 -17.43 -6.94
CA ASP A 146 25.51 -17.71 -8.37
C ASP A 146 26.59 -16.81 -9.00
N ASN A 147 27.75 -16.66 -8.36
CA ASN A 147 28.86 -15.78 -8.72
C ASN A 147 28.63 -14.27 -8.51
N SER A 148 27.52 -13.86 -7.92
CA SER A 148 27.26 -12.49 -7.49
C SER A 148 27.49 -12.33 -6.01
N SER A 149 27.86 -11.12 -5.56
CA SER A 149 28.05 -10.76 -4.15
C SER A 149 27.27 -9.51 -3.79
N TYR A 150 26.43 -9.61 -2.77
CA TYR A 150 25.54 -8.54 -2.33
C TYR A 150 25.87 -8.12 -0.89
N PRO A 151 26.04 -6.82 -0.60
CA PRO A 151 26.20 -6.37 0.78
C PRO A 151 24.86 -6.48 1.52
N VAL A 152 24.90 -6.98 2.75
CA VAL A 152 23.75 -6.84 3.65
C VAL A 152 23.57 -5.36 3.94
N GLN A 153 22.36 -4.84 3.65
CA GLN A 153 22.05 -3.41 3.83
C GLN A 153 21.47 -3.18 5.23
N PRO A 154 22.04 -2.25 6.02
CA PRO A 154 21.42 -1.82 7.25
C PRO A 154 20.10 -1.08 7.00
N ASP A 155 19.14 -1.30 7.88
CA ASP A 155 17.89 -0.54 7.91
C ASP A 155 18.06 0.81 8.65
N ILE A 156 18.97 0.87 9.62
CA ILE A 156 19.25 2.05 10.44
C ILE A 156 20.75 2.14 10.73
N VAL A 157 21.30 3.37 10.71
CA VAL A 157 22.63 3.69 11.20
C VAL A 157 22.56 4.80 12.26
N ILE A 158 23.09 4.54 13.45
CA ILE A 158 23.10 5.47 14.57
C ILE A 158 24.54 5.78 14.95
N GLY A 159 24.90 7.06 14.99
CA GLY A 159 26.22 7.50 15.46
C GLY A 159 26.24 7.80 16.95
N ASN A 160 27.29 7.38 17.65
CA ASN A 160 27.54 7.68 19.05
C ASN A 160 29.03 7.60 19.39
N GLN A 161 29.63 8.69 19.90
CA GLN A 161 30.99 8.78 20.40
C GLN A 161 32.08 8.16 19.52
N GLY A 162 32.20 8.67 18.27
CA GLY A 162 33.21 8.22 17.32
C GLY A 162 32.96 6.84 16.71
N LYS A 163 31.78 6.27 16.93
CA LYS A 163 31.33 5.02 16.32
C LYS A 163 30.01 5.21 15.58
N ALA A 164 29.74 4.34 14.60
CA ALA A 164 28.43 4.10 14.04
C ALA A 164 27.94 2.70 14.44
N PHE A 165 26.64 2.56 14.65
CA PHE A 165 25.95 1.31 14.93
C PHE A 165 24.98 1.07 13.80
N ALA A 166 25.27 0.07 12.97
CA ALA A 166 24.44 -0.31 11.84
C ALA A 166 23.62 -1.54 12.20
N ARG A 167 22.28 -1.40 12.18
CA ARG A 167 21.36 -2.52 12.41
C ARG A 167 20.94 -3.09 11.06
N TYR A 168 20.84 -4.39 10.95
CA TYR A 168 20.43 -5.11 9.77
C TYR A 168 19.64 -6.37 10.13
N TYR A 169 18.99 -6.96 9.13
CA TYR A 169 18.25 -8.19 9.25
C TYR A 169 19.09 -9.34 8.70
N ASP A 170 19.33 -10.39 9.49
CA ASP A 170 20.08 -11.53 9.02
C ASP A 170 19.21 -12.55 8.26
N ASN A 171 19.86 -13.53 7.62
CA ASN A 171 19.19 -14.56 6.82
C ASN A 171 18.26 -15.49 7.62
N MET A 172 18.32 -15.44 8.95
CA MET A 172 17.44 -16.21 9.83
C MET A 172 16.23 -15.41 10.29
N GLY A 173 16.14 -14.15 9.90
CA GLY A 173 15.05 -13.27 10.29
C GLY A 173 15.27 -12.55 11.62
N ASP A 174 16.53 -12.50 12.11
CA ASP A 174 16.86 -11.83 13.37
C ASP A 174 17.55 -10.48 13.14
N TYR A 175 17.22 -9.49 13.96
CA TYR A 175 17.96 -8.23 14.00
C TYR A 175 19.37 -8.42 14.58
N ARG A 176 20.35 -7.89 13.85
CA ARG A 176 21.76 -7.82 14.26
C ARG A 176 22.25 -6.38 14.27
N THR A 177 23.25 -6.11 15.06
CA THR A 177 23.89 -4.79 15.11
C THR A 177 25.40 -4.94 15.04
N VAL A 178 26.04 -4.17 14.16
CA VAL A 178 27.48 -4.07 14.06
C VAL A 178 27.92 -2.66 14.48
N SER A 179 28.97 -2.54 15.26
CA SER A 179 29.62 -1.26 15.56
C SER A 179 30.78 -1.02 14.59
N ILE A 180 30.93 0.22 14.12
CA ILE A 180 31.95 0.68 13.17
C ILE A 180 32.72 1.81 13.86
N ASP A 181 34.02 1.69 14.00
CA ASP A 181 34.90 2.80 14.44
C ASP A 181 35.05 3.80 13.26
N LEU A 182 34.62 5.03 13.44
CA LEU A 182 34.58 6.02 12.34
C LEU A 182 35.97 6.36 11.80
N ALA A 183 37.00 6.35 12.66
CA ALA A 183 38.34 6.74 12.27
C ALA A 183 39.11 5.64 11.53
N THR A 184 38.83 4.38 11.87
CA THR A 184 39.62 3.22 11.36
C THR A 184 38.80 2.34 10.41
N GLY A 185 37.45 2.44 10.40
CA GLY A 185 36.56 1.54 9.67
C GLY A 185 36.46 0.13 10.26
N ALA A 186 37.09 -0.14 11.40
CA ALA A 186 37.05 -1.46 12.02
C ALA A 186 35.62 -1.78 12.51
N THR A 187 35.13 -2.96 12.17
CA THR A 187 33.83 -3.47 12.58
C THR A 187 33.91 -4.43 13.74
N SER A 188 32.82 -4.55 14.50
CA SER A 188 32.65 -5.54 15.55
C SER A 188 31.20 -5.81 15.81
N ASP A 189 30.82 -7.09 15.87
CA ASP A 189 29.46 -7.49 16.26
C ASP A 189 29.16 -7.02 17.68
N VAL A 190 27.86 -6.67 17.87
CA VAL A 190 27.34 -6.26 19.18
C VAL A 190 26.29 -7.28 19.62
N ASP A 191 26.80 -8.40 20.18
CA ASP A 191 25.95 -9.52 20.60
C ASP A 191 24.89 -9.11 21.64
N GLU A 192 25.17 -8.09 22.45
CA GLU A 192 24.26 -7.56 23.46
C GLU A 192 23.03 -6.85 22.86
N LEU A 193 23.12 -6.46 21.59
CA LEU A 193 22.02 -5.86 20.83
C LEU A 193 21.39 -6.83 19.82
N ALA A 194 21.81 -8.10 19.80
CA ALA A 194 21.20 -9.11 18.95
C ALA A 194 19.71 -9.29 19.30
N GLY A 195 18.83 -9.28 18.31
CA GLY A 195 17.38 -9.34 18.49
C GLY A 195 16.74 -8.05 19.03
N ALA A 196 17.49 -6.93 19.10
CA ALA A 196 16.91 -5.65 19.51
C ALA A 196 15.90 -5.16 18.44
N TYR A 197 14.64 -5.11 18.81
CA TYR A 197 13.55 -4.65 17.94
C TYR A 197 13.68 -3.17 17.58
N ALA A 198 14.11 -2.33 18.53
CA ALA A 198 14.41 -0.93 18.31
C ALA A 198 15.68 -0.50 19.08
N ILE A 199 16.47 0.39 18.47
CA ILE A 199 17.61 1.03 19.11
C ILE A 199 17.51 2.55 18.91
N ALA A 200 17.97 3.34 19.89
CA ALA A 200 18.00 4.79 19.81
C ALA A 200 19.16 5.38 20.63
N PRO A 201 19.65 6.58 20.31
CA PRO A 201 20.55 7.32 21.19
C PRO A 201 19.89 7.56 22.56
N TYR A 202 20.68 7.45 23.63
CA TYR A 202 20.25 7.68 24.99
C TYR A 202 21.23 8.63 25.69
N ARG A 203 21.37 8.58 26.97
CA ARG A 203 22.35 9.41 27.73
C ARG A 203 23.73 9.31 27.14
N ASP A 204 24.61 10.29 27.49
CA ASP A 204 25.98 10.37 26.97
C ASP A 204 26.69 9.02 26.96
N GLY A 205 27.14 8.57 25.78
CA GLY A 205 27.85 7.31 25.59
C GLY A 205 26.99 6.06 25.71
N THR A 206 25.67 6.18 25.76
CA THR A 206 24.79 5.01 25.83
C THR A 206 23.75 5.03 24.71
N MET A 207 23.20 3.86 24.43
CA MET A 207 22.03 3.67 23.55
C MET A 207 20.96 2.94 24.33
N ILE A 208 19.69 3.17 24.01
CA ILE A 208 18.59 2.36 24.49
C ILE A 208 18.27 1.28 23.47
N ALA A 209 17.98 0.08 23.95
CA ALA A 209 17.54 -1.04 23.14
C ALA A 209 16.24 -1.61 23.69
N VAL A 210 15.29 -1.89 22.82
CA VAL A 210 14.04 -2.59 23.10
C VAL A 210 14.18 -4.03 22.66
N MET A 211 14.18 -4.94 23.64
CA MET A 211 14.17 -6.38 23.40
C MET A 211 12.73 -6.87 23.48
N TYR A 212 12.22 -7.43 22.39
CA TYR A 212 10.87 -7.97 22.31
C TYR A 212 10.88 -9.20 21.40
N ASP A 213 10.30 -10.30 21.87
CA ASP A 213 10.32 -11.59 21.18
C ASP A 213 9.12 -11.83 20.24
N GLY A 214 8.20 -10.87 20.15
CA GLY A 214 7.02 -10.99 19.29
C GLY A 214 5.92 -11.91 19.86
N GLU A 215 6.05 -12.41 21.10
CA GLU A 215 5.03 -13.26 21.70
C GLU A 215 3.96 -12.43 22.44
N THR A 216 2.72 -12.88 22.38
CA THR A 216 1.59 -12.28 23.13
C THR A 216 1.83 -12.29 24.62
N ASN A 217 1.55 -11.17 25.27
CA ASN A 217 1.71 -10.96 26.71
C ASN A 217 3.14 -11.03 27.27
N THR A 218 4.15 -11.04 26.41
CA THR A 218 5.55 -10.88 26.83
C THR A 218 5.89 -9.39 26.93
N PRO A 219 6.46 -8.93 28.05
CA PRO A 219 6.83 -7.51 28.18
C PRO A 219 8.04 -7.19 27.31
N ALA A 220 8.07 -5.98 26.73
CA ALA A 220 9.28 -5.43 26.14
C ALA A 220 10.27 -5.05 27.23
N VAL A 221 11.54 -5.47 27.07
CA VAL A 221 12.62 -5.14 28.01
C VAL A 221 13.42 -3.97 27.46
N LEU A 222 13.46 -2.86 28.18
CA LEU A 222 14.29 -1.72 27.85
C LEU A 222 15.63 -1.84 28.54
N ASN A 223 16.70 -1.82 27.73
CA ASN A 223 18.08 -1.90 28.19
C ASN A 223 18.84 -0.63 27.80
N SER A 224 19.80 -0.23 28.66
CA SER A 224 20.83 0.75 28.32
C SER A 224 22.11 0.01 27.94
N TYR A 225 22.63 0.26 26.74
CA TYR A 225 23.90 -0.28 26.24
C TYR A 225 24.98 0.80 26.29
N ASN A 226 26.12 0.53 26.97
CA ASN A 226 27.26 1.44 27.05
C ASN A 226 28.17 1.23 25.82
N THR A 227 28.32 2.24 24.97
CA THR A 227 29.09 2.15 23.73
C THR A 227 30.60 2.11 23.93
N ALA A 228 31.11 2.45 25.14
CA ALA A 228 32.52 2.46 25.44
C ALA A 228 33.06 1.09 25.89
N ASP A 229 32.31 0.35 26.71
CA ASP A 229 32.75 -0.92 27.30
C ASP A 229 31.83 -2.12 26.93
N GLY A 230 30.76 -1.90 26.18
CA GLY A 230 29.83 -2.94 25.74
C GLY A 230 28.91 -3.46 26.85
N SER A 231 28.90 -2.85 28.03
CA SER A 231 28.03 -3.31 29.11
C SER A 231 26.56 -2.96 28.84
N ILE A 232 25.67 -3.89 29.23
CA ILE A 232 24.21 -3.70 29.12
C ILE A 232 23.58 -3.69 30.50
N GLU A 233 22.66 -2.75 30.75
CA GLU A 233 21.92 -2.62 31.98
C GLU A 233 20.41 -2.60 31.68
N LYS A 234 19.66 -3.50 32.31
CA LYS A 234 18.20 -3.49 32.24
C LYS A 234 17.63 -2.29 33.00
N LEU A 235 16.87 -1.45 32.29
CA LEU A 235 16.23 -0.28 32.88
C LEU A 235 14.83 -0.63 33.42
N CYS A 236 13.99 -1.26 32.62
CA CYS A 236 12.64 -1.67 33.03
C CYS A 236 12.05 -2.71 32.08
N GLU A 237 10.87 -3.23 32.45
CA GLU A 237 9.97 -3.99 31.57
C GLU A 237 8.71 -3.18 31.35
N ILE A 238 8.22 -3.14 30.11
CA ILE A 238 6.97 -2.46 29.72
C ILE A 238 6.00 -3.52 29.21
N PRO A 239 4.78 -3.61 29.76
CA PRO A 239 3.75 -4.47 29.23
C PRO A 239 3.46 -4.12 27.78
N VAL A 240 3.41 -5.13 26.90
CA VAL A 240 3.07 -4.99 25.49
C VAL A 240 1.63 -5.44 25.28
N GLU A 241 0.84 -4.62 24.63
CA GLU A 241 -0.52 -4.92 24.21
C GLU A 241 -0.55 -5.02 22.68
N ASN A 242 -1.27 -6.00 22.14
CA ASN A 242 -1.46 -6.17 20.69
C ASN A 242 -0.16 -6.15 19.87
N TYR A 243 0.87 -6.85 20.32
CA TYR A 243 2.18 -6.94 19.63
C TYR A 243 2.89 -5.60 19.40
N ASN A 244 2.49 -4.51 20.05
CA ASN A 244 3.05 -3.17 19.85
C ASN A 244 4.04 -2.79 20.99
N PRO A 245 5.34 -3.09 20.84
CA PRO A 245 6.36 -2.61 21.77
C PRO A 245 6.57 -1.09 21.63
N PRO A 246 7.23 -0.42 22.60
CA PRO A 246 7.56 1.00 22.47
C PRO A 246 8.41 1.27 21.23
N LEU A 247 7.92 2.12 20.31
CA LEU A 247 8.58 2.52 19.07
C LEU A 247 8.84 4.01 19.02
N GLY A 248 9.59 4.47 18.01
CA GLY A 248 9.90 5.89 17.83
C GLY A 248 10.64 6.47 19.05
N LEU A 249 11.56 5.72 19.64
CA LEU A 249 12.24 6.14 20.85
C LEU A 249 13.08 7.41 20.62
N ALA A 250 12.91 8.42 21.46
CA ALA A 250 13.72 9.64 21.46
C ALA A 250 13.99 10.11 22.89
N TYR A 251 15.24 10.43 23.19
CA TYR A 251 15.62 10.91 24.49
C TYR A 251 15.85 12.42 24.49
N ASP A 252 15.09 13.14 25.33
CA ASP A 252 15.31 14.55 25.61
C ASP A 252 16.32 14.71 26.74
N ALA A 253 17.54 15.11 26.38
CA ALA A 253 18.62 15.33 27.35
C ALA A 253 18.39 16.54 28.25
N GLN A 254 17.58 17.53 27.85
CA GLN A 254 17.28 18.72 28.65
C GLN A 254 16.24 18.41 29.74
N ALA A 255 15.21 17.66 29.36
CA ALA A 255 14.15 17.25 30.29
C ALA A 255 14.49 15.98 31.08
N ASP A 256 15.53 15.22 30.67
CA ASP A 256 15.87 13.86 31.15
C ASP A 256 14.69 12.89 31.03
N VAL A 257 14.01 12.91 29.85
CA VAL A 257 12.82 12.11 29.55
C VAL A 257 13.04 11.29 28.29
N LEU A 258 12.69 10.01 28.34
CA LEU A 258 12.61 9.14 27.18
C LEU A 258 11.15 9.14 26.68
N TYR A 259 10.97 9.41 25.41
CA TYR A 259 9.66 9.38 24.75
C TYR A 259 9.54 8.18 23.81
N CYS A 260 8.31 7.75 23.57
CA CYS A 260 7.94 6.79 22.51
C CYS A 260 6.63 7.23 21.85
N VAL A 261 6.28 6.61 20.74
CA VAL A 261 4.97 6.73 20.09
C VAL A 261 4.10 5.57 20.56
N LYS A 262 2.90 5.85 21.02
CA LYS A 262 1.88 4.85 21.34
C LYS A 262 0.48 5.41 21.03
N SER A 263 -0.31 4.65 20.26
CA SER A 263 -1.72 4.97 19.95
C SER A 263 -1.91 6.40 19.43
N GLY A 264 -1.04 6.84 18.51
CA GLY A 264 -1.08 8.18 17.93
C GLY A 264 -0.74 9.31 18.93
N GLU A 265 0.02 9.02 19.97
CA GLU A 265 0.51 10.00 20.95
C GLU A 265 2.02 9.85 21.18
N ILE A 266 2.68 10.98 21.45
CA ILE A 266 4.05 11.00 21.96
C ILE A 266 3.98 10.88 23.47
N CYS A 267 4.44 9.75 23.99
CA CYS A 267 4.28 9.35 25.38
C CYS A 267 5.61 9.33 26.11
N PRO A 268 5.73 9.92 27.30
CA PRO A 268 6.88 9.69 28.18
C PRO A 268 6.91 8.26 28.68
N ILE A 269 8.10 7.73 28.90
CA ILE A 269 8.32 6.42 29.55
C ILE A 269 8.79 6.66 30.99
N ASP A 270 8.01 6.20 31.98
CA ASP A 270 8.45 6.12 33.36
C ASP A 270 9.30 4.87 33.56
N LEU A 271 10.63 5.04 33.52
CA LEU A 271 11.58 3.96 33.68
C LEU A 271 11.57 3.34 35.10
N GLN A 272 11.07 4.06 36.12
CA GLN A 272 10.98 3.52 37.48
C GLN A 272 9.72 2.64 37.65
N ALA A 273 8.61 3.06 37.05
CA ALA A 273 7.37 2.30 37.10
C ALA A 273 7.33 1.18 36.04
N GLY A 274 8.18 1.23 35.02
CA GLY A 274 8.12 0.36 33.86
C GLY A 274 6.81 0.56 33.08
N ALA A 275 6.44 1.82 32.82
CA ALA A 275 5.16 2.14 32.21
C ALA A 275 5.27 3.28 31.20
N ILE A 276 4.46 3.21 30.14
CA ILE A 276 4.21 4.33 29.23
C ILE A 276 3.19 5.22 29.91
N VAL A 277 3.53 6.50 30.07
CA VAL A 277 2.65 7.51 30.70
C VAL A 277 1.71 8.09 29.63
N GLU A 278 0.64 8.78 30.06
CA GLU A 278 -0.26 9.48 29.15
C GLU A 278 0.50 10.43 28.23
N GLY A 279 0.15 10.43 26.95
CA GLY A 279 0.82 11.21 25.92
C GLY A 279 0.78 12.72 26.19
N VAL A 280 1.86 13.40 25.86
CA VAL A 280 2.00 14.86 26.04
C VAL A 280 1.47 15.64 24.84
N THR A 281 1.56 15.05 23.62
CA THR A 281 1.06 15.65 22.40
C THR A 281 0.74 14.56 21.37
N ASP A 282 0.10 14.96 20.27
CA ASP A 282 -0.31 14.08 19.20
C ASP A 282 0.86 13.66 18.31
N MET A 283 0.79 12.43 17.83
CA MET A 283 1.65 11.90 16.78
C MET A 283 0.79 11.42 15.62
N PRO A 284 0.70 12.16 14.52
CA PRO A 284 -0.09 11.74 13.36
C PRO A 284 0.56 10.62 12.53
N LEU A 285 1.82 10.25 12.77
CA LEU A 285 2.46 9.10 12.13
C LEU A 285 2.41 7.89 13.05
N GLU A 286 2.05 6.75 12.49
CA GLU A 286 2.20 5.47 13.19
C GLU A 286 3.64 4.98 13.10
N ALA A 287 4.15 4.45 14.19
CA ALA A 287 5.49 3.85 14.24
C ALA A 287 5.38 2.35 13.97
N TYR A 288 5.67 1.93 12.74
CA TYR A 288 5.66 0.51 12.34
C TYR A 288 7.03 -0.14 12.35
N SER A 289 8.10 0.65 12.41
CA SER A 289 9.47 0.15 12.39
C SER A 289 10.21 0.51 13.67
N GLY A 290 11.25 -0.24 13.97
CA GLY A 290 12.17 0.08 15.07
C GLY A 290 13.05 1.31 14.84
N ALA A 291 12.68 2.19 13.86
CA ALA A 291 13.37 3.45 13.62
C ALA A 291 13.24 4.39 14.84
N PRO A 292 14.31 5.07 15.24
CA PRO A 292 14.27 6.03 16.34
C PRO A 292 13.53 7.29 15.93
N GLY A 293 12.87 7.94 16.89
CA GLY A 293 12.57 9.35 16.82
C GLY A 293 13.81 10.18 17.21
N CYS A 294 13.70 11.50 17.09
CA CYS A 294 14.73 12.40 17.56
C CYS A 294 14.15 13.65 18.20
N ILE A 295 14.97 14.32 19.03
CA ILE A 295 14.61 15.60 19.67
C ILE A 295 15.44 16.70 19.02
N LEU A 296 14.76 17.78 18.58
CA LEU A 296 15.41 18.98 18.10
C LEU A 296 15.51 20.01 19.24
N ASP A 297 16.44 20.95 19.10
CA ASP A 297 16.55 22.09 20.01
C ASP A 297 15.22 22.86 20.08
N GLY A 298 14.84 23.26 21.27
CA GLY A 298 13.55 23.92 21.53
C GLY A 298 12.42 23.00 21.97
N GLY A 299 12.70 21.68 22.16
CA GLY A 299 11.72 20.73 22.71
C GLY A 299 10.72 20.22 21.68
N TYR A 300 11.17 19.98 20.46
CA TYR A 300 10.38 19.34 19.43
C TYR A 300 10.78 17.88 19.26
N TYR A 301 9.80 17.01 19.23
CA TYR A 301 9.96 15.61 18.85
C TYR A 301 9.73 15.47 17.34
N ALA A 302 10.58 14.72 16.67
CA ALA A 302 10.41 14.37 15.27
C ALA A 302 10.45 12.86 15.05
N PHE A 303 9.64 12.39 14.11
CA PHE A 303 9.58 11.00 13.69
C PHE A 303 9.23 10.94 12.19
N CYS A 304 9.60 9.86 11.51
CA CYS A 304 9.34 9.68 10.10
C CYS A 304 8.94 8.24 9.73
N GLY A 305 8.32 8.14 8.56
CA GLY A 305 7.84 6.94 7.89
C GLY A 305 7.30 7.37 6.53
N GLU A 306 6.03 7.14 6.27
CA GLU A 306 5.33 7.82 5.16
C GLU A 306 5.11 9.29 5.54
N GLY A 307 6.00 10.15 5.07
CA GLY A 307 6.13 11.52 5.55
C GLY A 307 6.97 11.63 6.82
N ALA A 308 7.06 12.84 7.36
CA ALA A 308 7.67 13.10 8.65
C ALA A 308 6.85 14.09 9.47
N THR A 309 6.90 13.94 10.78
CA THR A 309 6.17 14.80 11.71
C THR A 309 7.12 15.45 12.69
N VAL A 310 6.93 16.74 12.93
CA VAL A 310 7.59 17.52 13.99
C VAL A 310 6.53 18.05 14.95
N ARG A 311 6.67 17.79 16.24
CA ARG A 311 5.69 18.18 17.27
C ARG A 311 6.35 18.81 18.47
N ASN A 312 5.78 19.92 18.93
CA ASN A 312 6.18 20.54 20.17
C ASN A 312 5.75 19.69 21.37
N LEU A 313 6.67 19.45 22.30
CA LEU A 313 6.42 18.65 23.51
C LEU A 313 5.79 19.44 24.66
N ASP A 314 5.23 20.65 24.42
CA ASP A 314 4.52 21.43 25.45
C ASP A 314 3.16 20.77 25.78
N PRO A 315 2.94 20.26 27.00
CA PRO A 315 1.69 19.60 27.38
C PRO A 315 0.45 20.52 27.34
N GLN A 316 0.63 21.85 27.29
CA GLN A 316 -0.49 22.81 27.20
C GLN A 316 -1.16 22.84 25.83
N GLN A 317 -0.57 22.14 24.85
CA GLN A 317 -1.07 22.06 23.47
C GLN A 317 -1.84 20.76 23.17
N LYS A 318 -2.14 19.96 24.20
CA LYS A 318 -2.90 18.73 24.03
C LYS A 318 -4.33 19.04 23.57
N VAL A 319 -4.74 18.42 22.45
CA VAL A 319 -6.08 18.57 21.87
C VAL A 319 -7.08 17.66 22.59
N GLU A 320 -8.22 18.22 23.03
CA GLU A 320 -9.25 17.49 23.78
C GLU A 320 -10.18 16.68 22.85
N THR A 321 -10.48 17.21 21.65
CA THR A 321 -11.39 16.55 20.71
C THR A 321 -10.65 15.47 19.93
N LYS A 322 -11.05 14.20 20.11
CA LYS A 322 -10.46 13.04 19.42
C LYS A 322 -11.46 12.50 18.41
N LEU A 323 -11.10 12.53 17.13
CA LEU A 323 -11.82 11.88 16.05
C LEU A 323 -11.18 10.50 15.79
N ARG A 324 -11.88 9.42 16.07
CA ARG A 324 -11.38 8.05 15.88
C ARG A 324 -11.83 7.52 14.55
N VAL A 325 -10.85 7.12 13.74
CA VAL A 325 -11.03 6.56 12.39
C VAL A 325 -10.48 5.14 12.38
N ASN A 326 -11.29 4.18 11.99
CA ASN A 326 -10.85 2.82 11.71
C ASN A 326 -10.76 2.61 10.20
N ASP A 327 -9.56 2.32 9.70
CA ASP A 327 -9.28 2.01 8.30
C ASP A 327 -8.41 0.78 8.18
N SER A 328 -9.02 -0.39 8.28
CA SER A 328 -8.35 -1.70 8.10
C SER A 328 -7.95 -1.98 6.64
N PHE A 329 -8.39 -1.15 5.69
CA PHE A 329 -8.08 -1.27 4.26
C PHE A 329 -6.85 -0.48 3.81
N TRP A 330 -6.22 0.29 4.69
CA TRP A 330 -5.04 1.10 4.39
C TRP A 330 -5.25 2.06 3.20
N SER A 331 -6.39 2.76 3.21
CA SER A 331 -6.82 3.61 2.09
C SER A 331 -5.92 4.85 1.95
N ASP A 332 -5.28 5.01 0.79
CA ASP A 332 -4.38 6.15 0.51
C ASP A 332 -5.06 7.51 0.69
N SER A 333 -6.34 7.63 0.29
CA SER A 333 -7.10 8.87 0.46
C SER A 333 -7.37 9.19 1.92
N VAL A 334 -7.60 8.19 2.78
CA VAL A 334 -7.77 8.35 4.23
C VAL A 334 -6.44 8.70 4.87
N ASN A 335 -5.36 8.04 4.49
CA ASN A 335 -4.01 8.37 4.96
C ASN A 335 -3.63 9.83 4.63
N SER A 336 -3.80 10.22 3.38
CA SER A 336 -3.50 11.58 2.94
C SER A 336 -4.36 12.62 3.67
N ALA A 337 -5.65 12.33 3.84
CA ALA A 337 -6.56 13.18 4.60
C ALA A 337 -6.17 13.26 6.08
N TYR A 338 -5.77 12.16 6.69
CA TYR A 338 -5.31 12.11 8.07
C TYR A 338 -4.18 13.10 8.35
N TYR A 339 -3.15 13.10 7.51
CA TYR A 339 -2.02 14.02 7.66
C TYR A 339 -2.41 15.50 7.43
N ARG A 340 -3.26 15.77 6.41
CA ARG A 340 -3.66 17.14 6.07
C ARG A 340 -4.65 17.73 7.04
N PHE A 341 -5.56 16.90 7.54
CA PHE A 341 -6.54 17.31 8.53
C PHE A 341 -5.87 17.84 9.81
N ALA A 342 -4.80 17.17 10.26
CA ALA A 342 -4.03 17.61 11.40
C ALA A 342 -3.42 19.02 11.23
N ASN A 343 -3.06 19.41 9.99
CA ASN A 343 -2.51 20.74 9.69
C ASN A 343 -3.58 21.83 9.61
N THR A 344 -4.81 21.48 9.24
CA THR A 344 -5.91 22.45 9.01
C THR A 344 -6.89 22.56 10.17
N HIS A 345 -6.92 21.54 11.04
CA HIS A 345 -7.85 21.43 12.17
C HIS A 345 -7.10 21.13 13.48
N GLY A 346 -6.26 22.09 13.91
CA GLY A 346 -5.43 21.92 15.11
C GLY A 346 -6.21 21.78 16.43
N ASP A 347 -7.53 21.92 16.42
CA ASP A 347 -8.45 21.70 17.53
C ASP A 347 -9.05 20.29 17.59
N VAL A 348 -8.72 19.43 16.60
CA VAL A 348 -9.18 18.05 16.52
C VAL A 348 -8.00 17.12 16.32
N LYS A 349 -7.87 16.13 17.18
CA LYS A 349 -6.92 15.02 17.00
C LYS A 349 -7.58 13.88 16.25
N VAL A 350 -7.05 13.48 15.11
CA VAL A 350 -7.42 12.23 14.46
C VAL A 350 -6.61 11.08 15.09
N VAL A 351 -7.29 10.02 15.48
CA VAL A 351 -6.69 8.77 15.98
C VAL A 351 -7.05 7.71 14.97
N LEU A 352 -6.06 7.24 14.21
CA LEU A 352 -6.23 6.22 13.17
C LEU A 352 -5.96 4.84 13.77
N SER A 353 -6.88 3.90 13.57
CA SER A 353 -6.76 2.49 13.90
C SER A 353 -6.80 1.64 12.62
N ARG A 354 -6.05 0.54 12.61
CA ARG A 354 -6.01 -0.43 11.53
C ARG A 354 -6.59 -1.79 11.94
N GLU A 355 -7.12 -1.88 13.15
CA GLU A 355 -7.56 -3.15 13.72
C GLU A 355 -8.87 -3.62 13.11
N TYR A 356 -8.83 -4.76 12.44
CA TYR A 356 -10.03 -5.40 11.88
C TYR A 356 -11.04 -5.83 12.95
N SER A 357 -10.57 -6.19 14.14
CA SER A 357 -11.42 -6.56 15.30
C SER A 357 -12.45 -5.48 15.68
N GLU A 358 -12.20 -4.21 15.36
CA GLU A 358 -13.19 -3.15 15.56
C GLU A 358 -14.37 -3.24 14.58
N VAL A 359 -14.18 -3.87 13.42
CA VAL A 359 -15.22 -4.07 12.39
C VAL A 359 -16.04 -5.32 12.65
N GLU A 360 -15.45 -6.38 13.18
CA GLU A 360 -16.14 -7.68 13.44
C GLU A 360 -17.39 -7.53 14.31
N ASN A 361 -17.32 -6.71 15.36
CA ASN A 361 -18.42 -6.49 16.29
C ASN A 361 -19.23 -5.22 15.95
N LEU A 362 -19.04 -4.62 14.77
CA LEU A 362 -19.58 -3.31 14.44
C LEU A 362 -21.12 -3.28 14.48
N ILE A 363 -21.80 -4.32 14.02
CA ILE A 363 -23.26 -4.39 14.06
C ILE A 363 -23.77 -4.36 15.52
N GLU A 364 -23.16 -5.13 16.41
CA GLU A 364 -23.50 -5.13 17.84
C GLU A 364 -23.20 -3.77 18.49
N ASN A 365 -22.03 -3.18 18.16
CA ASN A 365 -21.63 -1.86 18.64
C ASN A 365 -22.66 -0.79 18.23
N MET A 366 -23.11 -0.80 16.97
CA MET A 366 -24.14 0.12 16.47
C MET A 366 -25.50 -0.10 17.16
N MET A 367 -25.90 -1.35 17.42
CA MET A 367 -27.13 -1.65 18.18
C MET A 367 -27.04 -1.14 19.62
N ASN A 368 -25.87 -1.18 20.23
CA ASN A 368 -25.60 -0.66 21.58
C ASN A 368 -25.37 0.85 21.60
N ARG A 369 -25.40 1.52 20.44
CA ARG A 369 -25.08 2.96 20.26
C ARG A 369 -23.69 3.32 20.76
N ASP A 370 -22.73 2.48 20.45
CA ASP A 370 -21.34 2.70 20.80
C ASP A 370 -20.78 3.88 19.98
N ASP A 371 -20.14 4.81 20.66
CA ASP A 371 -19.57 6.02 20.09
C ASP A 371 -18.04 6.06 20.19
N ARG A 372 -17.39 4.89 20.40
CA ARG A 372 -15.92 4.82 20.56
C ARG A 372 -15.16 5.09 19.27
N VAL A 373 -15.71 4.73 18.11
CA VAL A 373 -15.15 5.00 16.79
C VAL A 373 -16.13 5.86 16.01
N ASP A 374 -15.62 6.93 15.39
CA ASP A 374 -16.43 7.94 14.71
C ASP A 374 -16.61 7.63 13.23
N VAL A 375 -15.55 7.11 12.58
CA VAL A 375 -15.47 6.85 11.13
C VAL A 375 -14.95 5.45 10.90
N TYR A 376 -15.55 4.74 9.95
CA TYR A 376 -15.11 3.42 9.52
C TYR A 376 -14.88 3.38 8.01
N VAL A 377 -13.92 2.58 7.59
CA VAL A 377 -13.72 2.19 6.19
C VAL A 377 -14.19 0.74 6.02
N LEU A 378 -15.08 0.51 5.05
CA LEU A 378 -15.71 -0.77 4.80
C LEU A 378 -15.72 -1.06 3.29
N ALA A 379 -15.77 -2.35 2.91
CA ALA A 379 -16.06 -2.75 1.53
C ALA A 379 -17.58 -2.94 1.34
N THR A 380 -18.12 -2.53 0.21
CA THR A 380 -19.55 -2.71 -0.10
C THR A 380 -19.92 -4.19 -0.26
N SER A 381 -18.96 -5.02 -0.60
CA SER A 381 -19.08 -6.48 -0.67
C SER A 381 -19.12 -7.16 0.71
N ASN A 382 -18.88 -6.43 1.80
CA ASN A 382 -18.85 -6.96 3.16
C ASN A 382 -20.26 -7.05 3.78
N SER A 383 -20.56 -8.14 4.49
CA SER A 383 -21.83 -8.37 5.18
C SER A 383 -22.16 -7.29 6.23
N VAL A 384 -21.12 -6.76 6.89
CA VAL A 384 -21.28 -5.70 7.88
C VAL A 384 -21.81 -4.43 7.23
N TYR A 385 -21.26 -4.03 6.07
CA TYR A 385 -21.73 -2.86 5.31
C TYR A 385 -23.21 -3.05 4.93
N GLU A 386 -23.57 -4.19 4.32
CA GLU A 386 -24.95 -4.48 3.91
C GLU A 386 -25.92 -4.39 5.09
N ALA A 387 -25.57 -4.98 6.23
CA ALA A 387 -26.39 -4.96 7.43
C ALA A 387 -26.59 -3.54 7.99
N LEU A 388 -25.52 -2.73 8.03
CA LEU A 388 -25.60 -1.34 8.51
C LEU A 388 -26.42 -0.47 7.56
N PHE A 389 -26.23 -0.62 6.25
CA PHE A 389 -26.95 0.11 5.22
C PHE A 389 -28.45 -0.19 5.30
N ASN A 390 -28.84 -1.47 5.32
CA ASN A 390 -30.24 -1.90 5.36
C ASN A 390 -30.95 -1.51 6.68
N ARG A 391 -30.23 -1.42 7.79
CA ARG A 391 -30.77 -1.02 9.11
C ARG A 391 -30.76 0.48 9.35
N GLY A 392 -30.18 1.28 8.43
CA GLY A 392 -30.06 2.73 8.56
C GLY A 392 -29.11 3.16 9.66
N TYR A 393 -28.03 2.40 9.89
CA TYR A 393 -26.98 2.70 10.87
C TYR A 393 -25.78 3.45 10.25
N LEU A 394 -26.03 4.25 9.22
CA LEU A 394 -25.04 5.10 8.59
C LEU A 394 -25.48 6.56 8.62
N MET A 395 -24.57 7.47 8.92
CA MET A 395 -24.84 8.89 8.99
C MET A 395 -24.89 9.51 7.58
N GLU A 396 -25.78 10.50 7.36
CA GLU A 396 -25.82 11.30 6.13
C GLU A 396 -24.57 12.18 6.01
N LEU A 397 -23.92 12.14 4.84
CA LEU A 397 -22.66 12.86 4.58
C LEU A 397 -22.86 14.21 3.87
N ASP A 398 -24.05 14.50 3.37
CA ASP A 398 -24.40 15.73 2.60
C ASP A 398 -24.26 17.02 3.41
N GLY A 399 -23.98 16.92 4.71
CA GLY A 399 -23.64 18.05 5.58
C GLY A 399 -22.33 18.74 5.21
N ASN A 400 -21.44 18.06 4.45
CA ASN A 400 -20.22 18.64 3.92
C ASN A 400 -20.39 19.00 2.44
N GLU A 401 -20.10 20.25 2.08
CA GLU A 401 -20.30 20.76 0.70
C GLU A 401 -19.43 20.05 -0.34
N LYS A 402 -18.21 19.59 0.00
CA LYS A 402 -17.32 18.86 -0.91
C LYS A 402 -17.88 17.46 -1.20
N VAL A 403 -18.31 16.76 -0.15
CA VAL A 403 -18.94 15.43 -0.27
C VAL A 403 -20.21 15.52 -1.12
N LYS A 404 -21.04 16.53 -0.86
CA LYS A 404 -22.27 16.76 -1.64
C LYS A 404 -21.95 17.05 -3.10
N ALA A 405 -20.98 17.90 -3.40
CA ALA A 405 -20.58 18.21 -4.77
C ALA A 405 -20.07 16.96 -5.51
N LEU A 406 -19.30 16.12 -4.83
CA LEU A 406 -18.87 14.83 -5.38
C LEU A 406 -20.09 13.95 -5.68
N ALA A 407 -20.99 13.76 -4.70
CA ALA A 407 -22.20 12.96 -4.85
C ALA A 407 -23.07 13.42 -6.03
N ASP A 408 -23.17 14.74 -6.24
CA ASP A 408 -23.94 15.31 -7.35
C ASP A 408 -23.30 15.08 -8.73
N SER A 409 -21.98 14.78 -8.76
CA SER A 409 -21.22 14.48 -10.00
C SER A 409 -21.09 12.99 -10.32
N MET A 410 -21.43 12.10 -9.39
CA MET A 410 -21.28 10.65 -9.54
C MET A 410 -22.29 10.06 -10.55
N TYR A 411 -21.98 8.86 -11.08
CA TYR A 411 -22.97 8.06 -11.80
C TYR A 411 -24.25 7.89 -10.98
N PRO A 412 -25.43 8.14 -11.56
CA PRO A 412 -26.69 8.06 -10.80
C PRO A 412 -26.93 6.70 -10.12
N GLY A 413 -26.60 5.60 -10.83
CA GLY A 413 -26.76 4.24 -10.28
C GLY A 413 -25.82 3.98 -9.08
N LEU A 414 -24.58 4.45 -9.14
CA LEU A 414 -23.64 4.35 -8.05
C LEU A 414 -24.10 5.19 -6.84
N ARG A 415 -24.47 6.45 -7.09
CA ARG A 415 -25.00 7.33 -6.05
C ARG A 415 -26.23 6.75 -5.36
N GLU A 416 -27.16 6.16 -6.10
CA GLU A 416 -28.38 5.56 -5.54
C GLU A 416 -28.04 4.42 -4.56
N LYS A 417 -27.07 3.58 -4.89
CA LYS A 417 -26.66 2.43 -4.06
C LYS A 417 -25.84 2.82 -2.82
N LEU A 418 -25.22 3.99 -2.83
CA LEU A 418 -24.47 4.56 -1.70
C LEU A 418 -25.28 5.58 -0.90
N SER A 419 -26.59 5.72 -1.17
CA SER A 419 -27.48 6.71 -0.56
C SER A 419 -28.69 6.07 0.10
N THR A 420 -29.15 6.69 1.20
CA THR A 420 -30.41 6.36 1.87
C THR A 420 -31.32 7.59 1.84
N ASN A 421 -32.57 7.44 1.40
CA ASN A 421 -33.51 8.56 1.26
C ASN A 421 -33.01 9.73 0.38
N GLY A 422 -32.09 9.47 -0.53
CA GLY A 422 -31.51 10.46 -1.44
C GLY A 422 -30.29 11.20 -0.89
N HIS A 423 -29.83 10.87 0.34
CA HIS A 423 -28.64 11.40 0.98
C HIS A 423 -27.52 10.39 0.93
N LEU A 424 -26.31 10.81 0.55
CA LEU A 424 -25.13 9.96 0.55
C LEU A 424 -24.80 9.53 1.98
N VAL A 425 -24.63 8.24 2.23
CA VAL A 425 -24.26 7.67 3.54
C VAL A 425 -22.94 6.91 3.50
N ALA A 426 -22.39 6.67 2.30
CA ALA A 426 -21.12 6.01 2.09
C ALA A 426 -20.33 6.76 1.02
N LEU A 427 -19.13 7.24 1.36
CA LEU A 427 -18.24 7.98 0.46
C LEU A 427 -17.28 6.97 -0.21
N PRO A 428 -17.29 6.81 -1.54
CA PRO A 428 -16.37 5.90 -2.23
C PRO A 428 -14.92 6.40 -2.15
N LEU A 429 -14.01 5.52 -1.76
CA LEU A 429 -12.57 5.76 -1.61
C LEU A 429 -11.76 5.15 -2.74
N SER A 430 -12.10 3.93 -3.13
CA SER A 430 -11.52 3.19 -4.24
C SER A 430 -12.56 2.26 -4.87
N THR A 431 -12.31 1.88 -6.11
CA THR A 431 -13.17 0.94 -6.83
C THR A 431 -12.30 -0.09 -7.52
N TYR A 432 -12.75 -1.35 -7.50
CA TYR A 432 -12.14 -2.45 -8.22
C TYR A 432 -13.20 -3.13 -9.08
N SER A 433 -12.80 -3.63 -10.24
CA SER A 433 -13.68 -4.37 -11.13
C SER A 433 -12.87 -5.42 -11.90
N TRP A 434 -13.47 -6.58 -12.10
CA TRP A 434 -12.81 -7.72 -12.71
C TRP A 434 -13.66 -8.26 -13.85
N ALA A 435 -13.00 -8.78 -14.89
CA ALA A 435 -13.64 -9.39 -16.04
C ALA A 435 -12.78 -10.53 -16.58
N VAL A 436 -13.32 -11.30 -17.52
CA VAL A 436 -12.50 -12.22 -18.33
C VAL A 436 -11.60 -11.38 -19.24
N GLY A 437 -10.29 -11.62 -19.17
CA GLY A 437 -9.30 -10.96 -20.01
C GLY A 437 -9.03 -11.76 -21.29
N ILE A 438 -8.99 -11.11 -22.44
CA ILE A 438 -8.69 -11.74 -23.73
C ILE A 438 -7.49 -11.03 -24.37
N ASN A 439 -6.48 -11.80 -24.77
CA ASN A 439 -5.31 -11.29 -25.46
C ASN A 439 -5.56 -11.28 -26.97
N GLU A 440 -5.64 -10.09 -27.53
CA GLU A 440 -5.90 -9.90 -28.96
C GLU A 440 -4.73 -10.37 -29.85
N GLN A 441 -3.50 -10.32 -29.35
CA GLN A 441 -2.34 -10.81 -30.10
C GLN A 441 -2.35 -12.35 -30.22
N ALA A 442 -2.68 -13.03 -29.12
CA ALA A 442 -2.86 -14.47 -29.10
C ALA A 442 -4.05 -14.90 -30.00
N LEU A 443 -5.18 -14.17 -29.96
CA LEU A 443 -6.29 -14.40 -30.91
C LEU A 443 -5.86 -14.26 -32.35
N ALA A 444 -5.06 -13.23 -32.68
CA ALA A 444 -4.58 -13.01 -34.05
C ALA A 444 -3.69 -14.15 -34.55
N LYS A 445 -2.85 -14.77 -33.66
CA LYS A 445 -2.07 -15.97 -33.96
C LYS A 445 -2.98 -17.17 -34.35
N LEU A 446 -4.21 -17.22 -33.83
CA LEU A 446 -5.25 -18.20 -34.17
C LEU A 446 -6.08 -17.81 -35.40
N GLY A 447 -5.82 -16.63 -36.00
CA GLY A 447 -6.60 -16.08 -37.12
C GLY A 447 -7.98 -15.56 -36.69
N MET A 448 -8.14 -15.18 -35.43
CA MET A 448 -9.36 -14.69 -34.79
C MET A 448 -9.19 -13.25 -34.32
N SER A 449 -10.28 -12.62 -33.94
CA SER A 449 -10.32 -11.27 -33.38
C SER A 449 -11.24 -11.22 -32.15
N LEU A 450 -11.21 -10.13 -31.36
CA LEU A 450 -12.09 -9.96 -30.22
C LEU A 450 -13.59 -10.08 -30.56
N ALA A 451 -13.97 -9.73 -31.80
CA ALA A 451 -15.36 -9.87 -32.27
C ALA A 451 -15.84 -11.34 -32.40
N ASP A 452 -14.90 -12.30 -32.42
CA ASP A 452 -15.20 -13.72 -32.45
C ASP A 452 -15.39 -14.32 -31.04
N VAL A 453 -15.06 -13.54 -29.97
CA VAL A 453 -15.22 -13.95 -28.57
C VAL A 453 -16.60 -13.57 -28.06
N PRO A 454 -17.42 -14.54 -27.63
CA PRO A 454 -18.75 -14.25 -27.07
C PRO A 454 -18.66 -13.54 -25.70
N ASP A 455 -19.65 -12.70 -25.45
CA ASP A 455 -19.82 -11.93 -24.21
C ASP A 455 -20.91 -12.49 -23.27
N ASN A 456 -21.27 -13.76 -23.42
CA ASN A 456 -22.18 -14.46 -22.54
C ASN A 456 -21.67 -15.88 -22.23
N TRP A 457 -21.92 -16.35 -21.01
CA TRP A 457 -21.36 -17.59 -20.53
C TRP A 457 -21.65 -18.80 -21.40
N SER A 458 -22.89 -18.98 -21.85
CA SER A 458 -23.26 -20.17 -22.66
C SER A 458 -22.47 -20.26 -23.95
N ASP A 459 -22.37 -19.19 -24.74
CA ASP A 459 -21.63 -19.19 -25.99
C ASP A 459 -20.12 -19.15 -25.74
N PHE A 460 -19.65 -18.51 -24.66
CA PHE A 460 -18.22 -18.48 -24.29
C PHE A 460 -17.69 -19.87 -23.94
N LEU A 461 -18.45 -20.67 -23.20
CA LEU A 461 -18.08 -22.06 -22.92
C LEU A 461 -18.05 -22.91 -24.21
N ASP A 462 -18.98 -22.69 -25.15
CA ASP A 462 -18.95 -23.32 -26.47
C ASP A 462 -17.73 -22.85 -27.30
N PHE A 463 -17.33 -21.59 -27.17
CA PHE A 463 -16.13 -21.03 -27.78
C PHE A 463 -14.87 -21.72 -27.23
N LEU A 464 -14.72 -21.83 -25.89
CA LEU A 464 -13.58 -22.53 -25.27
C LEU A 464 -13.50 -24.00 -25.74
N ALA A 465 -14.61 -24.73 -25.73
CA ALA A 465 -14.67 -26.09 -26.26
C ALA A 465 -14.24 -26.15 -27.75
N GLY A 466 -14.56 -25.14 -28.53
CA GLY A 466 -14.18 -25.01 -29.95
C GLY A 466 -12.70 -24.69 -30.19
N LEU A 467 -11.90 -24.43 -29.15
CA LEU A 467 -10.44 -24.22 -29.25
C LEU A 467 -9.66 -25.55 -29.23
N GLU A 468 -10.29 -26.67 -28.91
CA GLU A 468 -9.65 -27.97 -28.94
C GLU A 468 -9.00 -28.22 -30.31
N GLY A 469 -7.71 -28.61 -30.29
CA GLY A 469 -6.88 -28.84 -31.49
C GLY A 469 -6.45 -27.55 -32.24
N LYS A 470 -6.85 -26.36 -31.77
CA LYS A 470 -6.35 -25.08 -32.31
C LYS A 470 -5.18 -24.52 -31.48
N LEU A 471 -5.11 -24.85 -30.20
CA LEU A 471 -3.97 -24.49 -29.34
C LEU A 471 -2.88 -25.55 -29.58
N THR A 472 -1.85 -25.18 -30.33
CA THR A 472 -0.81 -26.14 -30.78
C THR A 472 0.58 -25.54 -30.54
N ALA A 473 1.58 -26.41 -30.37
CA ALA A 473 2.98 -25.96 -30.27
C ALA A 473 3.47 -25.18 -31.51
N GLU A 474 2.79 -25.33 -32.68
CA GLU A 474 3.15 -24.62 -33.91
C GLU A 474 2.77 -23.12 -33.87
N ASN A 475 1.63 -22.79 -33.30
CA ASN A 475 1.19 -21.38 -33.17
C ASN A 475 1.60 -20.74 -31.83
N GLY A 476 2.14 -21.55 -30.91
CA GLY A 476 2.67 -21.04 -29.63
C GLY A 476 1.65 -20.27 -28.80
N VAL A 477 0.37 -20.71 -28.85
CA VAL A 477 -0.70 -20.08 -28.07
C VAL A 477 -1.13 -21.04 -26.97
N HIS A 478 -1.16 -20.54 -25.73
CA HIS A 478 -1.59 -21.24 -24.52
C HIS A 478 -2.92 -20.65 -24.03
N LEU A 479 -3.77 -21.46 -23.42
CA LEU A 479 -5.06 -20.98 -22.92
C LEU A 479 -4.85 -19.97 -21.78
N LEU A 480 -4.07 -20.34 -20.77
CA LEU A 480 -3.77 -19.57 -19.55
C LEU A 480 -2.26 -19.56 -19.29
N TYR A 481 -1.83 -18.82 -18.28
CA TYR A 481 -0.45 -18.90 -17.76
C TYR A 481 -0.10 -20.31 -17.29
N SER A 482 1.19 -20.62 -17.23
CA SER A 482 1.67 -21.86 -16.61
C SER A 482 1.27 -21.91 -15.14
N GLY A 483 0.97 -23.11 -14.64
CA GLY A 483 0.59 -23.28 -13.24
C GLY A 483 -0.91 -23.51 -12.98
N TYR A 484 -1.75 -23.43 -14.00
CA TYR A 484 -3.17 -23.80 -13.90
C TYR A 484 -3.40 -25.26 -14.29
N THR A 485 -4.02 -26.03 -13.39
CA THR A 485 -4.52 -27.38 -13.70
C THR A 485 -5.91 -27.32 -14.31
N ASP A 486 -6.39 -28.44 -14.88
CA ASP A 486 -7.79 -28.62 -15.33
C ASP A 486 -8.79 -28.30 -14.21
N SER A 487 -8.48 -28.69 -12.97
CA SER A 487 -9.33 -28.42 -11.79
C SER A 487 -9.38 -26.94 -11.44
N ASP A 488 -8.22 -26.25 -11.47
CA ASP A 488 -8.14 -24.83 -11.14
C ASP A 488 -8.96 -23.98 -12.12
N VAL A 489 -8.81 -24.25 -13.42
CA VAL A 489 -9.59 -23.53 -14.46
C VAL A 489 -11.08 -23.75 -14.31
N ARG A 490 -11.50 -25.00 -14.02
CA ARG A 490 -12.91 -25.29 -13.79
C ARG A 490 -13.45 -24.59 -12.56
N TYR A 491 -12.69 -24.58 -11.48
CA TYR A 491 -13.04 -23.90 -10.24
C TYR A 491 -13.25 -22.39 -10.49
N GLU A 492 -12.30 -21.73 -11.12
CA GLU A 492 -12.39 -20.29 -11.39
C GLU A 492 -13.57 -19.93 -12.29
N LEU A 493 -13.75 -20.63 -13.41
CA LEU A 493 -14.87 -20.35 -14.31
C LEU A 493 -16.21 -20.66 -13.65
N MET A 494 -16.32 -21.74 -12.86
CA MET A 494 -17.51 -22.06 -12.09
C MET A 494 -17.84 -20.95 -11.10
N ASN A 495 -16.84 -20.48 -10.36
CA ASN A 495 -16.99 -19.38 -9.42
C ASN A 495 -17.49 -18.10 -10.13
N MET A 496 -16.87 -17.69 -11.22
CA MET A 496 -17.29 -16.52 -11.98
C MET A 496 -18.75 -16.64 -12.49
N ILE A 497 -19.13 -17.81 -13.01
CA ILE A 497 -20.50 -18.07 -13.44
C ILE A 497 -21.50 -17.91 -12.30
N LEU A 498 -21.19 -18.45 -11.13
CA LEU A 498 -22.06 -18.37 -9.95
C LEU A 498 -22.16 -16.96 -9.38
N VAL A 499 -21.06 -16.21 -9.37
CA VAL A 499 -21.04 -14.79 -8.94
C VAL A 499 -21.83 -13.91 -9.91
N ASP A 500 -21.64 -14.04 -11.23
CA ASP A 500 -22.41 -13.30 -12.23
C ASP A 500 -23.90 -13.67 -12.14
N TYR A 501 -24.21 -14.94 -11.87
CA TYR A 501 -25.57 -15.39 -11.64
C TYR A 501 -26.18 -14.73 -10.41
N GLN A 502 -25.44 -14.55 -9.32
CA GLN A 502 -25.92 -13.84 -8.14
C GLN A 502 -26.34 -12.40 -8.46
N TYR A 503 -25.54 -11.65 -9.23
CA TYR A 503 -25.89 -10.30 -9.68
C TYR A 503 -27.15 -10.29 -10.56
N TYR A 504 -27.25 -11.25 -11.47
CA TYR A 504 -28.44 -11.41 -12.32
C TYR A 504 -29.70 -11.68 -11.51
N VAL A 505 -29.64 -12.59 -10.52
CA VAL A 505 -30.76 -12.97 -9.67
C VAL A 505 -31.19 -11.80 -8.80
N ASN A 506 -30.24 -11.09 -8.15
CA ASN A 506 -30.57 -9.94 -7.31
C ASN A 506 -31.28 -8.81 -8.08
N ALA A 507 -31.01 -8.69 -9.37
CA ALA A 507 -31.70 -7.71 -10.22
C ALA A 507 -33.09 -8.18 -10.68
N THR A 508 -33.37 -9.50 -10.71
CA THR A 508 -34.59 -10.09 -11.27
C THR A 508 -35.50 -10.72 -10.22
N ASP A 509 -35.00 -11.59 -9.39
CA ASP A 509 -35.70 -12.31 -8.34
C ASP A 509 -34.75 -12.67 -7.18
N PRO A 510 -34.61 -11.79 -6.19
CA PRO A 510 -33.65 -11.97 -5.07
C PRO A 510 -33.87 -13.25 -4.24
N ASP A 511 -35.04 -13.85 -4.29
CA ASP A 511 -35.37 -15.08 -3.55
C ASP A 511 -34.96 -16.36 -4.31
N MET A 512 -34.57 -16.25 -5.58
CA MET A 512 -34.16 -17.39 -6.39
C MET A 512 -32.83 -17.99 -5.89
N GLY A 513 -32.74 -19.31 -5.86
CA GLY A 513 -31.50 -20.03 -5.54
C GLY A 513 -30.63 -20.31 -6.75
N TYR A 514 -29.56 -21.06 -6.53
CA TYR A 514 -28.61 -21.49 -7.58
C TYR A 514 -29.02 -22.81 -8.28
N ASP A 515 -29.83 -23.65 -7.62
CA ASP A 515 -30.32 -24.91 -8.20
C ASP A 515 -31.44 -24.63 -9.25
N THR A 516 -31.02 -24.06 -10.39
CA THR A 516 -31.91 -23.66 -11.49
C THR A 516 -31.48 -24.26 -12.81
N PRO A 517 -32.42 -24.43 -13.78
CA PRO A 517 -32.08 -24.96 -15.10
C PRO A 517 -31.00 -24.18 -15.82
N LEU A 518 -30.87 -22.87 -15.59
CA LEU A 518 -29.85 -22.01 -16.21
C LEU A 518 -28.47 -22.35 -15.67
N VAL A 519 -28.32 -22.43 -14.35
CA VAL A 519 -27.03 -22.79 -13.70
C VAL A 519 -26.62 -24.19 -14.09
N HIS A 520 -27.57 -25.16 -14.10
CA HIS A 520 -27.32 -26.52 -14.58
C HIS A 520 -26.77 -26.53 -16.01
N GLU A 521 -27.43 -25.79 -16.94
CA GLU A 521 -26.98 -25.70 -18.33
C GLU A 521 -25.54 -25.20 -18.44
N LEU A 522 -25.19 -24.13 -17.72
CA LEU A 522 -23.87 -23.53 -17.78
C LEU A 522 -22.79 -24.46 -17.20
N LEU A 523 -23.04 -25.04 -16.02
CA LEU A 523 -22.06 -25.92 -15.37
C LEU A 523 -21.92 -27.27 -16.09
N GLU A 524 -23.00 -27.82 -16.67
CA GLU A 524 -22.91 -29.00 -17.54
C GLU A 524 -22.13 -28.75 -18.85
N LYS A 525 -22.13 -27.51 -19.35
CA LYS A 525 -21.28 -27.10 -20.49
C LYS A 525 -19.82 -27.03 -20.06
N LEU A 526 -19.54 -26.41 -18.92
CA LEU A 526 -18.21 -26.32 -18.35
C LEU A 526 -17.60 -27.72 -18.10
N GLU A 527 -18.40 -28.66 -17.56
CA GLU A 527 -17.96 -30.05 -17.33
C GLU A 527 -17.52 -30.77 -18.60
N LYS A 528 -18.09 -30.42 -19.76
CA LYS A 528 -17.79 -31.07 -21.04
C LYS A 528 -16.53 -30.57 -21.72
N ILE A 529 -15.93 -29.47 -21.27
CA ILE A 529 -14.69 -28.94 -21.85
C ILE A 529 -13.51 -29.78 -21.42
N ASP A 530 -12.70 -30.24 -22.35
CA ASP A 530 -11.45 -30.94 -22.07
C ASP A 530 -10.30 -29.93 -21.94
N PHE A 531 -10.08 -29.40 -20.71
CA PHE A 531 -9.02 -28.44 -20.47
C PHE A 531 -7.63 -29.05 -20.57
N THR A 532 -7.49 -30.37 -20.40
CA THR A 532 -6.23 -31.06 -20.66
C THR A 532 -5.89 -30.98 -22.14
N ALA A 533 -6.85 -31.18 -23.05
CA ALA A 533 -6.67 -30.98 -24.50
C ALA A 533 -6.41 -29.51 -24.88
N LEU A 534 -6.77 -28.54 -24.00
CA LEU A 534 -6.48 -27.12 -24.16
C LEU A 534 -5.14 -26.70 -23.52
N GLY A 535 -4.38 -27.63 -22.95
CA GLY A 535 -3.05 -27.39 -22.42
C GLY A 535 -2.96 -27.18 -20.90
N CYS A 536 -4.07 -27.37 -20.17
CA CYS A 536 -4.07 -27.32 -18.71
C CYS A 536 -3.93 -28.77 -18.19
N PRO A 537 -2.80 -29.16 -17.54
CA PRO A 537 -2.55 -30.54 -17.12
C PRO A 537 -3.51 -30.98 -16.01
N SER A 538 -3.66 -32.29 -15.85
CA SER A 538 -4.46 -32.85 -14.77
C SER A 538 -3.78 -32.77 -13.41
N ASP A 539 -2.45 -32.65 -13.37
CA ASP A 539 -1.62 -32.58 -12.17
C ASP A 539 -0.37 -31.73 -12.44
N MET A 540 0.02 -30.88 -11.49
CA MET A 540 1.23 -30.04 -11.57
C MET A 540 2.52 -30.87 -11.60
N GLU A 541 2.54 -32.07 -11.02
CA GLU A 541 3.72 -32.96 -11.06
C GLU A 541 4.06 -33.44 -12.48
N GLU A 542 3.08 -33.45 -13.40
CA GLU A 542 3.31 -33.85 -14.82
C GLU A 542 4.08 -32.79 -15.62
N GLN A 543 4.05 -31.50 -15.21
CA GLN A 543 4.74 -30.41 -15.93
C GLN A 543 6.25 -30.34 -15.64
N GLY A 544 6.75 -31.00 -14.59
CA GLY A 544 8.06 -30.70 -14.05
C GLY A 544 8.15 -29.26 -13.52
N PHE A 545 9.06 -29.00 -12.60
CA PHE A 545 9.26 -27.66 -12.00
C PHE A 545 9.93 -26.62 -12.94
N GLU A 546 10.00 -26.86 -14.23
CA GLU A 546 10.34 -25.83 -15.22
C GLU A 546 9.08 -24.99 -15.47
N LEU A 547 8.86 -24.02 -14.58
CA LEU A 547 8.04 -22.84 -14.86
C LEU A 547 8.76 -22.02 -15.95
N ASP A 548 8.82 -22.53 -17.18
CA ASP A 548 9.08 -21.67 -18.32
C ASP A 548 7.93 -20.66 -18.36
N ALA A 549 8.22 -19.44 -17.89
CA ALA A 549 7.29 -18.34 -17.99
C ALA A 549 6.87 -18.23 -19.46
N TYR A 550 5.62 -18.58 -19.78
CA TYR A 550 5.09 -18.38 -21.12
C TYR A 550 5.24 -16.90 -21.46
N ASP A 551 5.71 -16.63 -22.67
CA ASP A 551 5.68 -15.27 -23.20
C ASP A 551 4.26 -14.73 -23.08
N GLU A 552 4.10 -13.60 -22.38
CA GLU A 552 2.81 -12.96 -22.15
C GLU A 552 1.99 -12.79 -23.44
N GLU A 553 2.66 -12.55 -24.58
CA GLU A 553 2.03 -12.44 -25.89
C GLU A 553 1.44 -13.77 -26.41
N SER A 554 1.74 -14.89 -25.76
CA SER A 554 1.29 -16.23 -26.14
C SER A 554 0.09 -16.73 -25.34
N VAL A 555 -0.26 -16.07 -24.24
CA VAL A 555 -1.37 -16.46 -23.36
C VAL A 555 -2.67 -15.86 -23.91
N LEU A 556 -3.70 -16.71 -24.15
CA LEU A 556 -4.95 -16.33 -24.79
C LEU A 556 -5.91 -15.58 -23.84
N MET A 557 -6.03 -16.07 -22.61
CA MET A 557 -6.98 -15.47 -21.66
C MET A 557 -6.41 -15.40 -20.25
N SER A 558 -6.99 -14.49 -19.46
CA SER A 558 -6.94 -14.47 -18.01
C SER A 558 -8.34 -14.70 -17.45
N SER A 559 -8.49 -15.56 -16.48
CA SER A 559 -9.76 -15.77 -15.77
C SER A 559 -10.21 -14.49 -15.05
N SER A 560 -9.26 -13.66 -14.62
CA SER A 560 -9.54 -12.41 -13.91
C SER A 560 -8.57 -11.32 -14.37
N THR A 561 -9.08 -10.29 -15.05
CA THR A 561 -8.32 -9.09 -15.41
C THR A 561 -9.00 -7.85 -14.86
N GLY A 562 -8.21 -6.89 -14.35
CA GLY A 562 -8.73 -5.61 -13.90
C GLY A 562 -9.36 -4.83 -15.07
N CYS A 563 -10.50 -4.21 -14.82
CA CYS A 563 -11.24 -3.46 -15.83
C CYS A 563 -11.78 -2.11 -15.34
N ASN A 564 -11.38 -1.66 -14.16
CA ASN A 564 -11.61 -0.29 -13.70
C ASN A 564 -10.44 0.63 -14.06
N ILE A 565 -10.69 1.93 -14.01
CA ILE A 565 -9.64 2.95 -14.20
C ILE A 565 -8.52 2.76 -13.17
N GLY A 566 -7.28 2.71 -13.65
CA GLY A 566 -6.08 2.50 -12.84
C GLY A 566 -5.71 1.04 -12.57
N ASN A 567 -6.53 0.08 -13.02
CA ASN A 567 -6.25 -1.35 -12.90
C ASN A 567 -6.50 -2.11 -14.22
N PHE A 568 -6.14 -1.48 -15.33
CA PHE A 568 -6.37 -2.02 -16.67
C PHE A 568 -5.08 -2.62 -17.23
N TYR A 569 -4.97 -3.95 -17.23
CA TYR A 569 -3.76 -4.61 -17.72
C TYR A 569 -3.62 -4.47 -19.25
N SER A 570 -2.45 -4.05 -19.71
CA SER A 570 -2.21 -3.67 -21.10
C SER A 570 -2.33 -4.82 -22.08
N GLN A 571 -2.07 -6.07 -21.68
CA GLN A 571 -2.07 -7.23 -22.55
C GLN A 571 -3.42 -7.90 -22.74
N PHE A 572 -4.37 -7.70 -21.82
CA PHE A 572 -5.70 -8.27 -21.91
C PHE A 572 -6.76 -7.20 -22.16
N THR A 573 -7.67 -7.47 -23.08
CA THR A 573 -8.87 -6.68 -23.25
C THR A 573 -9.98 -7.33 -22.42
N PRO A 574 -10.58 -6.61 -21.44
CA PRO A 574 -11.64 -7.16 -20.61
C PRO A 574 -12.92 -7.42 -21.40
N VAL A 575 -13.57 -8.53 -21.11
CA VAL A 575 -14.88 -8.92 -21.65
C VAL A 575 -15.84 -9.13 -20.49
N LEU A 576 -16.81 -8.23 -20.34
CA LEU A 576 -17.86 -8.35 -19.31
C LEU A 576 -18.84 -9.44 -19.72
N MET A 577 -18.90 -10.52 -18.94
CA MET A 577 -19.73 -11.67 -19.25
C MET A 577 -21.17 -11.45 -18.80
N ARG A 578 -22.11 -11.80 -19.67
CA ARG A 578 -23.53 -11.84 -19.35
C ARG A 578 -23.96 -13.25 -19.01
N VAL A 579 -24.82 -13.41 -18.02
CA VAL A 579 -25.34 -14.73 -17.64
C VAL A 579 -26.14 -15.36 -18.78
N THR A 580 -26.94 -14.53 -19.49
CA THR A 580 -27.66 -14.93 -20.68
C THR A 580 -27.50 -13.86 -21.78
N LYS A 581 -27.80 -14.20 -23.02
CA LYS A 581 -27.77 -13.24 -24.16
C LYS A 581 -28.64 -11.99 -23.96
N ASP A 582 -29.72 -12.13 -23.22
CA ASP A 582 -30.69 -11.05 -22.96
C ASP A 582 -30.42 -10.32 -21.62
N ALA A 583 -29.47 -10.79 -20.82
CA ALA A 583 -29.07 -10.11 -19.59
C ALA A 583 -28.28 -8.83 -19.91
N PRO A 584 -28.33 -7.80 -19.05
CA PRO A 584 -27.45 -6.65 -19.17
C PRO A 584 -25.99 -7.05 -18.99
N SER A 585 -25.08 -6.33 -19.62
CA SER A 585 -23.66 -6.36 -19.29
C SER A 585 -23.46 -5.48 -18.06
N ASN A 586 -22.98 -6.04 -16.97
CA ASN A 586 -22.74 -5.32 -15.71
C ASN A 586 -21.28 -4.96 -15.57
N LEU A 587 -20.98 -3.67 -15.34
CA LEU A 587 -19.68 -3.25 -14.78
C LEU A 587 -19.84 -3.22 -13.25
N VAL A 588 -19.36 -4.26 -12.59
CA VAL A 588 -19.47 -4.40 -11.14
C VAL A 588 -18.30 -3.70 -10.47
N LEU A 589 -18.61 -2.69 -9.66
CA LEU A 589 -17.60 -1.98 -8.85
C LEU A 589 -17.61 -2.52 -7.42
N ASP A 590 -16.57 -3.24 -7.05
CA ASP A 590 -16.25 -3.48 -5.65
C ASP A 590 -15.68 -2.19 -5.07
N THR A 591 -16.38 -1.63 -4.08
CA THR A 591 -16.14 -0.25 -3.65
C THR A 591 -15.77 -0.23 -2.17
N THR A 592 -14.58 0.26 -1.87
CA THR A 592 -14.23 0.63 -0.50
C THR A 592 -14.83 1.98 -0.18
N VAL A 593 -15.50 2.10 0.95
CA VAL A 593 -16.27 3.28 1.33
C VAL A 593 -15.92 3.77 2.73
N LEU A 594 -15.92 5.08 2.92
CA LEU A 594 -15.92 5.70 4.23
C LEU A 594 -17.35 5.91 4.69
N VAL A 595 -17.65 5.49 5.92
CA VAL A 595 -18.94 5.68 6.58
C VAL A 595 -18.74 6.34 7.96
N ILE A 596 -19.72 7.12 8.40
CA ILE A 596 -19.70 7.79 9.71
C ILE A 596 -20.71 7.13 10.64
N ASN A 597 -20.26 6.86 11.86
CA ASN A 597 -21.09 6.35 12.95
C ASN A 597 -22.21 7.36 13.30
N PRO A 598 -23.49 7.02 13.18
CA PRO A 598 -24.58 7.96 13.48
C PRO A 598 -24.69 8.34 14.97
N PHE A 599 -23.98 7.63 15.84
CA PHE A 599 -23.95 7.88 17.28
C PHE A 599 -22.71 8.69 17.73
N THR A 600 -21.83 9.04 16.80
CA THR A 600 -20.63 9.85 17.11
C THR A 600 -21.00 11.16 17.81
N LYS A 601 -20.16 11.55 18.76
CA LYS A 601 -20.23 12.89 19.41
C LYS A 601 -19.45 13.95 18.63
N ASN A 602 -18.66 13.52 17.63
CA ASN A 602 -17.76 14.35 16.85
C ASN A 602 -18.26 14.55 15.40
N ALA A 603 -19.60 14.61 15.20
CA ALA A 603 -20.22 14.62 13.88
C ALA A 603 -19.66 15.71 12.93
N ASP A 604 -19.48 16.92 13.43
CA ASP A 604 -18.94 18.04 12.64
C ASP A 604 -17.48 17.78 12.21
N ALA A 605 -16.66 17.23 13.11
CA ALA A 605 -15.28 16.85 12.80
C ALA A 605 -15.21 15.68 11.82
N ALA A 606 -16.07 14.67 11.97
CA ALA A 606 -16.16 13.53 11.05
C ALA A 606 -16.58 13.96 9.64
N LEU A 607 -17.55 14.86 9.52
CA LEU A 607 -17.96 15.46 8.24
C LEU A 607 -16.85 16.32 7.62
N ALA A 608 -16.12 17.09 8.43
CA ALA A 608 -14.97 17.87 7.95
C ALA A 608 -13.86 16.94 7.44
N PHE A 609 -13.58 15.85 8.16
CA PHE A 609 -12.61 14.83 7.75
C PHE A 609 -13.04 14.14 6.43
N ALA A 610 -14.30 13.76 6.28
CA ALA A 610 -14.83 13.23 5.02
C ALA A 610 -14.63 14.21 3.86
N GLY A 611 -14.77 15.52 4.10
CA GLY A 611 -14.48 16.57 3.10
C GLY A 611 -13.00 16.64 2.73
N GLU A 612 -12.10 16.41 3.67
CA GLU A 612 -10.65 16.31 3.40
C GLU A 612 -10.33 15.04 2.59
N VAL A 613 -10.98 13.92 2.91
CA VAL A 613 -10.85 12.68 2.13
C VAL A 613 -11.29 12.90 0.67
N VAL A 614 -12.36 13.65 0.42
CA VAL A 614 -12.78 13.99 -0.96
C VAL A 614 -11.68 14.73 -1.71
N ASP A 615 -10.99 15.67 -1.08
CA ASP A 615 -9.89 16.40 -1.73
C ASP A 615 -8.70 15.50 -2.10
N ASN A 616 -8.53 14.42 -1.35
CA ASN A 616 -7.44 13.45 -1.49
C ASN A 616 -7.82 12.16 -2.22
N LEU A 617 -9.01 12.06 -2.83
CA LEU A 617 -9.36 10.94 -3.69
C LEU A 617 -8.42 10.86 -4.89
N SER A 618 -7.93 9.66 -5.19
CA SER A 618 -7.07 9.42 -6.34
C SER A 618 -7.73 9.83 -7.67
N THR A 619 -6.92 10.17 -8.65
CA THR A 619 -7.39 10.44 -10.01
C THR A 619 -8.19 9.26 -10.57
N GLN A 620 -7.70 8.04 -10.35
CA GLN A 620 -8.34 6.79 -10.80
C GLN A 620 -9.74 6.63 -10.19
N THR A 621 -9.87 6.82 -8.87
CA THR A 621 -11.17 6.77 -8.19
C THR A 621 -12.13 7.79 -8.77
N ARG A 622 -11.69 9.06 -8.96
CA ARG A 622 -12.53 10.12 -9.52
C ARG A 622 -13.03 9.75 -10.93
N TYR A 623 -12.15 9.22 -11.78
CA TYR A 623 -12.52 8.80 -13.14
C TYR A 623 -13.44 7.60 -13.17
N SER A 624 -13.34 6.71 -12.18
CA SER A 624 -14.22 5.54 -12.06
C SER A 624 -15.65 5.90 -11.61
N ILE A 625 -15.81 7.00 -10.85
CA ILE A 625 -17.12 7.35 -10.27
C ILE A 625 -17.81 8.56 -10.91
N ILE A 626 -17.08 9.38 -11.70
CA ILE A 626 -17.59 10.62 -12.31
C ILE A 626 -17.65 10.48 -13.83
N PRO A 627 -18.84 10.46 -14.45
CA PRO A 627 -18.99 10.25 -15.89
C PRO A 627 -18.43 11.37 -16.77
N ASP A 628 -18.37 12.61 -16.27
CA ASP A 628 -17.96 13.77 -17.04
C ASP A 628 -16.45 13.92 -17.25
N LEU A 629 -15.63 13.09 -16.58
CA LEU A 629 -14.18 13.08 -16.73
C LEU A 629 -13.77 12.20 -17.91
N ASN A 630 -13.54 12.81 -19.09
CA ASN A 630 -13.35 12.10 -20.35
C ASN A 630 -12.00 12.39 -21.06
N GLU A 631 -11.12 13.15 -20.43
CA GLU A 631 -9.80 13.44 -21.00
C GLU A 631 -8.76 12.54 -20.33
N PRO A 632 -7.94 11.79 -21.07
CA PRO A 632 -6.87 10.99 -20.47
C PRO A 632 -5.86 11.88 -19.76
N ILE A 633 -5.28 11.38 -18.67
CA ILE A 633 -4.29 12.13 -17.85
C ILE A 633 -3.00 11.36 -17.77
N ARG A 634 -1.91 12.07 -18.10
CA ARG A 634 -0.56 11.67 -17.74
C ARG A 634 -0.06 12.68 -16.72
N GLY A 635 0.04 12.29 -15.46
CA GLY A 635 0.53 13.14 -14.37
C GLY A 635 1.99 13.53 -14.54
N ASP A 636 2.42 14.50 -13.77
CA ASP A 636 3.78 15.07 -13.89
C ASP A 636 4.86 14.03 -13.67
N GLN A 637 4.65 13.05 -12.76
CA GLN A 637 5.59 11.97 -12.51
C GLN A 637 5.74 11.03 -13.72
N ASN A 638 4.63 10.57 -14.29
CA ASN A 638 4.62 9.72 -15.49
C ASN A 638 5.20 10.46 -16.70
N GLN A 639 4.94 11.77 -16.80
CA GLN A 639 5.53 12.60 -17.84
C GLN A 639 7.04 12.77 -17.65
N ALA A 640 7.52 12.97 -16.41
CA ALA A 640 8.94 13.10 -16.10
C ALA A 640 9.72 11.83 -16.45
N VAL A 641 9.20 10.65 -16.07
CA VAL A 641 9.79 9.35 -16.43
C VAL A 641 9.87 9.20 -17.96
N LEU A 642 8.82 9.56 -18.68
CA LEU A 642 8.81 9.49 -20.15
C LEU A 642 9.84 10.43 -20.78
N ASP A 643 9.98 11.64 -20.23
CA ASP A 643 10.94 12.63 -20.72
C ASP A 643 12.39 12.19 -20.45
N GLU A 644 12.66 11.54 -19.31
CA GLU A 644 13.95 10.94 -18.96
C GLU A 644 14.32 9.80 -19.93
N LEU A 645 13.42 8.83 -20.14
CA LEU A 645 13.62 7.74 -21.10
C LEU A 645 13.89 8.26 -22.54
N LYS A 646 13.23 9.33 -22.95
CA LYS A 646 13.49 9.97 -24.23
C LYS A 646 14.86 10.64 -24.31
N GLN A 647 15.32 11.23 -23.22
CA GLN A 647 16.68 11.82 -23.16
C GLN A 647 17.75 10.72 -23.22
N GLU A 648 17.56 9.60 -22.52
CA GLU A 648 18.45 8.46 -22.58
C GLU A 648 18.53 7.88 -24.00
N LEU A 649 17.39 7.71 -24.67
CA LEU A 649 17.33 7.26 -26.05
C LEU A 649 18.07 8.20 -27.01
N GLU A 650 17.92 9.52 -26.83
CA GLU A 650 18.68 10.51 -27.63
C GLU A 650 20.18 10.43 -27.37
N ALA A 651 20.61 10.21 -26.13
CA ALA A 651 22.02 10.01 -25.77
C ALA A 651 22.58 8.75 -26.43
N LEU A 652 21.90 7.60 -26.31
CA LEU A 652 22.29 6.34 -26.96
C LEU A 652 22.38 6.47 -28.48
N ARG A 653 21.47 7.18 -29.14
CA ARG A 653 21.53 7.45 -30.57
C ARG A 653 22.75 8.30 -30.96
N SER A 654 23.09 9.31 -30.15
CA SER A 654 24.28 10.12 -30.34
C SER A 654 25.56 9.32 -30.19
N ASP A 655 25.61 8.43 -29.20
CA ASP A 655 26.73 7.51 -28.97
C ASP A 655 26.88 6.51 -30.13
N TYR A 656 25.81 5.93 -30.61
CA TYR A 656 25.80 5.07 -31.80
C TYR A 656 26.31 5.79 -33.04
N GLU A 657 25.91 7.06 -33.27
CA GLU A 657 26.37 7.83 -34.42
C GLU A 657 27.88 8.08 -34.35
N SER A 658 28.43 8.33 -33.16
CA SER A 658 29.84 8.67 -32.93
C SER A 658 30.77 7.47 -32.72
N ALA A 659 30.22 6.29 -32.47
CA ALA A 659 30.95 5.09 -32.13
C ALA A 659 31.81 4.51 -33.27
N PRO A 660 32.95 3.86 -32.95
CA PRO A 660 33.71 3.05 -33.88
C PRO A 660 32.92 1.87 -34.44
N ALA A 661 33.35 1.30 -35.58
CA ALA A 661 32.59 0.27 -36.30
C ALA A 661 32.44 -1.05 -35.51
N ASP A 662 33.33 -1.34 -34.59
CA ASP A 662 33.34 -2.52 -33.72
C ASP A 662 32.39 -2.43 -32.53
N GLU A 663 32.01 -1.22 -32.11
CA GLU A 663 31.04 -1.00 -30.99
C GLU A 663 29.61 -0.79 -31.50
N LYS A 664 29.43 -0.46 -32.80
CA LYS A 664 28.11 -0.14 -33.36
C LYS A 664 27.06 -1.24 -33.22
N GLN A 665 27.49 -2.50 -33.25
CA GLN A 665 26.54 -3.62 -33.18
C GLN A 665 25.91 -3.75 -31.78
N SER A 666 26.66 -3.50 -30.72
CA SER A 666 26.12 -3.48 -29.35
C SER A 666 25.19 -2.30 -29.16
N LEU A 667 25.66 -1.09 -29.49
CA LEU A 667 24.87 0.14 -29.35
C LEU A 667 23.58 0.14 -30.20
N GLU A 668 23.56 -0.58 -31.35
CA GLU A 668 22.35 -0.75 -32.15
C GLU A 668 21.28 -1.54 -31.38
N LEU A 669 21.68 -2.57 -30.63
CA LEU A 669 20.77 -3.33 -29.77
C LEU A 669 20.25 -2.47 -28.59
N ASP A 670 21.15 -1.73 -27.95
CA ASP A 670 20.79 -0.84 -26.85
C ASP A 670 19.79 0.24 -27.30
N VAL A 671 20.00 0.84 -28.49
CA VAL A 671 19.06 1.81 -29.08
C VAL A 671 17.71 1.13 -29.37
N GLN A 672 17.70 -0.09 -29.92
CA GLN A 672 16.45 -0.80 -30.21
C GLN A 672 15.68 -1.14 -28.93
N GLU A 673 16.36 -1.48 -27.84
CA GLU A 673 15.74 -1.76 -26.55
C GLU A 673 15.19 -0.48 -25.91
N ALA A 674 15.97 0.59 -25.92
CA ALA A 674 15.50 1.90 -25.45
C ALA A 674 14.30 2.45 -26.27
N GLU A 675 14.28 2.21 -27.60
CA GLU A 675 13.11 2.54 -28.44
C GLU A 675 11.86 1.75 -28.01
N LYS A 676 11.99 0.47 -27.65
CA LYS A 676 10.87 -0.33 -27.13
C LYS A 676 10.42 0.16 -25.77
N THR A 677 11.37 0.49 -24.89
CA THR A 677 11.07 1.01 -23.55
C THR A 677 10.32 2.35 -23.62
N VAL A 678 10.76 3.29 -24.48
CA VAL A 678 10.06 4.55 -24.71
C VAL A 678 8.65 4.30 -25.28
N ALA A 679 8.52 3.41 -26.27
CA ALA A 679 7.23 3.10 -26.87
C ALA A 679 6.26 2.46 -25.84
N TYR A 680 6.78 1.59 -24.98
CA TYR A 680 6.02 1.01 -23.88
C TYR A 680 5.56 2.07 -22.88
N ALA A 681 6.46 2.97 -22.46
CA ALA A 681 6.13 4.06 -21.54
C ALA A 681 5.13 5.06 -22.15
N GLU A 682 5.25 5.35 -23.45
CA GLU A 682 4.27 6.20 -24.16
C GLU A 682 2.86 5.58 -24.15
N ALA A 683 2.75 4.28 -24.23
CA ALA A 683 1.49 3.55 -24.24
C ALA A 683 0.90 3.35 -22.85
N ASN A 684 1.74 3.06 -21.83
CA ASN A 684 1.30 2.51 -20.55
C ASN A 684 1.51 3.44 -19.33
N ASN A 685 2.49 4.37 -19.37
CA ASN A 685 2.74 5.26 -18.23
C ASN A 685 1.74 6.43 -18.23
N TRP A 686 0.57 6.18 -17.72
CA TRP A 686 -0.54 7.13 -17.59
C TRP A 686 -1.17 6.98 -16.20
N ASP A 687 -1.71 8.05 -15.66
CA ASP A 687 -2.59 7.97 -14.50
C ASP A 687 -3.98 7.47 -14.92
N VAL A 688 -4.44 7.94 -16.10
CA VAL A 688 -5.63 7.45 -16.79
C VAL A 688 -5.30 7.36 -18.28
N SER A 689 -5.14 6.15 -18.79
CA SER A 689 -4.74 5.94 -20.19
C SER A 689 -5.92 6.15 -21.15
N PRO A 690 -5.64 6.54 -22.42
CA PRO A 690 -6.68 6.64 -23.44
C PRO A 690 -7.45 5.32 -23.65
N ARG A 691 -6.74 4.18 -23.62
CA ARG A 691 -7.32 2.85 -23.86
C ARG A 691 -8.30 2.43 -22.77
N GLU A 692 -7.88 2.55 -21.48
CA GLU A 692 -8.75 2.20 -20.36
C GLU A 692 -9.97 3.10 -20.28
N LEU A 693 -9.78 4.42 -20.53
CA LEU A 693 -10.86 5.38 -20.49
C LEU A 693 -11.88 5.11 -21.61
N GLU A 694 -11.44 4.85 -22.85
CA GLU A 694 -12.30 4.50 -23.97
C GLU A 694 -13.09 3.23 -23.67
N TRP A 695 -12.42 2.18 -23.17
CA TRP A 695 -13.08 0.92 -22.82
C TRP A 695 -14.09 1.14 -21.69
N TYR A 696 -13.70 1.83 -20.61
CA TYR A 696 -14.55 2.07 -19.44
C TYR A 696 -15.83 2.82 -19.84
N ARG A 697 -15.69 3.91 -20.60
CA ARG A 697 -16.83 4.72 -21.09
C ARG A 697 -17.72 3.98 -22.08
N ALA A 698 -17.20 2.99 -22.78
CA ALA A 698 -18.01 2.12 -23.63
C ALA A 698 -18.86 1.10 -22.85
N HIS A 699 -18.56 0.88 -21.57
CA HIS A 699 -19.22 -0.14 -20.74
C HIS A 699 -19.86 0.42 -19.46
N ASP A 700 -19.92 1.74 -19.28
CA ASP A 700 -20.44 2.41 -18.08
C ASP A 700 -21.96 2.61 -18.05
N ASP A 701 -22.69 2.15 -19.07
CA ASP A 701 -24.17 2.26 -19.16
C ASP A 701 -24.89 1.53 -17.99
N ASN A 702 -24.27 0.48 -17.43
CA ASN A 702 -24.84 -0.31 -16.36
C ASN A 702 -23.81 -0.60 -15.26
N ILE A 703 -23.37 0.46 -14.58
CA ILE A 703 -22.54 0.36 -13.40
C ILE A 703 -23.39 -0.10 -12.22
N ILE A 704 -22.96 -1.15 -11.54
CA ILE A 704 -23.53 -1.63 -10.29
C ILE A 704 -22.48 -1.72 -9.19
N VAL A 705 -22.89 -1.49 -7.96
CA VAL A 705 -22.03 -1.69 -6.78
C VAL A 705 -22.02 -3.16 -6.42
N SER A 706 -20.87 -3.68 -6.02
CA SER A 706 -20.76 -5.03 -5.48
C SER A 706 -21.68 -5.21 -4.28
N ILE A 707 -22.21 -6.39 -4.16
CA ILE A 707 -23.06 -6.82 -3.05
C ILE A 707 -22.36 -7.91 -2.26
N TYR A 708 -22.82 -8.15 -1.05
CA TYR A 708 -22.33 -9.25 -0.25
C TYR A 708 -22.37 -10.57 -1.02
N ASN A 709 -21.22 -11.24 -1.09
CA ASN A 709 -21.12 -12.52 -1.81
C ASN A 709 -21.54 -13.68 -0.91
N TRP A 710 -22.72 -14.21 -1.17
CA TRP A 710 -23.28 -15.33 -0.41
C TRP A 710 -22.48 -16.64 -0.51
N LEU A 711 -21.61 -16.76 -1.53
CA LEU A 711 -20.76 -17.93 -1.73
C LEU A 711 -19.49 -17.84 -0.87
N TYR A 712 -18.97 -16.63 -0.67
CA TYR A 712 -17.73 -16.36 0.04
C TYR A 712 -17.99 -15.33 1.15
N PRO A 713 -18.49 -15.76 2.31
CA PRO A 713 -18.61 -14.86 3.46
C PRO A 713 -17.23 -14.42 3.94
N ASP A 714 -17.18 -13.25 4.58
CA ASP A 714 -15.94 -12.70 5.13
C ASP A 714 -15.26 -13.69 6.09
N THR A 715 -14.00 -14.04 5.79
CA THR A 715 -13.26 -15.12 6.45
C THR A 715 -12.40 -14.67 7.64
N SER A 716 -12.49 -13.42 8.04
CA SER A 716 -11.47 -12.77 8.88
C SER A 716 -11.52 -13.09 10.38
N SER A 717 -12.51 -13.84 10.87
CA SER A 717 -12.70 -14.01 12.33
C SER A 717 -12.38 -15.39 12.92
N ASP A 718 -12.14 -16.43 12.12
CA ASP A 718 -12.21 -17.81 12.66
C ASP A 718 -10.89 -18.61 12.63
N GLU A 719 -9.77 -18.04 12.19
CA GLU A 719 -8.50 -18.79 12.14
C GLU A 719 -7.87 -19.07 13.52
N GLU A 720 -8.18 -18.28 14.56
CA GLU A 720 -7.51 -18.42 15.87
C GLU A 720 -8.13 -19.47 16.82
N GLU A 721 -9.38 -19.94 16.60
CA GLU A 721 -10.03 -20.88 17.54
C GLU A 721 -10.33 -22.29 16.97
N GLY A 722 -9.84 -22.66 15.81
CA GLY A 722 -10.07 -23.99 15.23
C GLY A 722 -11.52 -24.21 14.76
N GLY A 723 -12.27 -23.14 14.55
CA GLY A 723 -13.56 -23.13 13.88
C GLY A 723 -13.37 -23.37 12.38
N ILE A 724 -14.20 -24.21 11.78
CA ILE A 724 -14.26 -24.38 10.33
C ILE A 724 -14.82 -23.07 9.77
N SER A 725 -14.00 -22.31 9.03
CA SER A 725 -14.41 -21.07 8.35
C SER A 725 -15.71 -21.31 7.55
N GLN A 726 -16.72 -20.47 7.70
CA GLN A 726 -17.98 -20.61 6.94
C GLN A 726 -17.79 -20.38 5.44
N ALA A 727 -16.71 -19.71 5.02
CA ALA A 727 -16.30 -19.60 3.63
C ALA A 727 -15.96 -20.97 3.02
N ALA A 728 -15.29 -21.83 3.79
CA ALA A 728 -14.96 -23.20 3.41
C ALA A 728 -16.16 -24.03 2.93
N GLU A 729 -17.37 -23.67 3.31
CA GLU A 729 -18.53 -24.52 3.11
C GLU A 729 -19.11 -24.53 1.69
N ALA A 730 -19.14 -23.40 0.95
CA ALA A 730 -19.54 -23.41 -0.46
C ALA A 730 -18.36 -23.84 -1.34
N GLU A 731 -17.17 -23.39 -1.00
CA GLU A 731 -15.89 -23.79 -1.59
C GLU A 731 -15.69 -25.31 -1.44
N ASP A 732 -15.86 -25.87 -0.25
CA ASP A 732 -15.85 -27.31 0.01
C ASP A 732 -16.82 -28.08 -0.87
N LEU A 733 -18.03 -27.56 -1.13
CA LEU A 733 -19.00 -28.21 -2.00
C LEU A 733 -18.57 -28.18 -3.49
N MET A 734 -17.97 -27.08 -3.92
CA MET A 734 -17.42 -26.97 -5.28
C MET A 734 -16.22 -27.92 -5.45
N ASP A 735 -15.32 -27.96 -4.48
CA ASP A 735 -14.20 -28.89 -4.46
C ASP A 735 -14.63 -30.36 -4.44
N GLN A 736 -15.61 -30.71 -3.61
CA GLN A 736 -16.18 -32.06 -3.58
C GLN A 736 -16.80 -32.45 -4.92
N TYR A 737 -17.46 -31.51 -5.61
CA TYR A 737 -17.99 -31.73 -6.95
C TYR A 737 -16.87 -31.92 -7.98
N LEU A 738 -15.86 -31.04 -8.01
CA LEU A 738 -14.74 -31.14 -8.93
C LEU A 738 -13.93 -32.44 -8.73
N ASN A 739 -13.80 -32.87 -7.48
CA ASN A 739 -13.17 -34.14 -7.11
C ASN A 739 -14.07 -35.38 -7.33
N GLY A 740 -15.29 -35.22 -7.88
CA GLY A 740 -16.24 -36.30 -8.15
C GLY A 740 -16.81 -36.98 -6.90
N GLN A 741 -16.73 -36.34 -5.73
CA GLN A 741 -17.24 -36.88 -4.47
C GLN A 741 -18.77 -36.68 -4.35
N ILE A 742 -19.31 -35.61 -4.92
CA ILE A 742 -20.73 -35.32 -5.02
C ILE A 742 -21.09 -34.98 -6.48
N ASN A 743 -22.35 -35.07 -6.83
CA ASN A 743 -22.84 -34.67 -8.15
C ASN A 743 -23.30 -33.20 -8.16
N LEU A 744 -23.52 -32.65 -9.38
CA LEU A 744 -23.94 -31.25 -9.57
C LEU A 744 -25.20 -30.87 -8.79
N ASN A 745 -26.22 -31.76 -8.74
CA ASN A 745 -27.45 -31.49 -7.99
C ASN A 745 -27.19 -31.39 -6.46
N ASP A 746 -26.32 -32.27 -5.95
CA ASP A 746 -25.98 -32.27 -4.51
C ASP A 746 -25.17 -31.00 -4.16
N MET A 747 -24.26 -30.54 -5.04
CA MET A 747 -23.52 -29.30 -4.87
C MET A 747 -24.47 -28.09 -4.84
N LEU A 748 -25.29 -27.89 -5.89
CA LEU A 748 -26.18 -26.72 -6.01
C LEU A 748 -27.23 -26.68 -4.90
N SER A 749 -27.84 -27.81 -4.57
CA SER A 749 -28.78 -27.89 -3.44
C SER A 749 -28.11 -27.66 -2.08
N GLY A 750 -26.81 -27.99 -1.98
CA GLY A 750 -25.98 -27.70 -0.81
C GLY A 750 -25.74 -26.18 -0.69
N ILE A 751 -25.30 -25.54 -1.76
CA ILE A 751 -25.09 -24.09 -1.84
C ILE A 751 -26.38 -23.34 -1.49
N ASP A 752 -27.52 -23.70 -2.13
CA ASP A 752 -28.83 -23.08 -1.83
C ASP A 752 -29.20 -23.13 -0.36
N ARG A 753 -28.97 -24.27 0.28
CA ARG A 753 -29.24 -24.43 1.70
C ARG A 753 -28.43 -23.49 2.57
N LYS A 754 -27.14 -23.34 2.24
CA LYS A 754 -26.21 -22.42 2.92
C LYS A 754 -26.60 -20.95 2.72
N VAL A 755 -26.85 -20.56 1.49
CA VAL A 755 -27.32 -19.20 1.15
C VAL A 755 -28.63 -18.86 1.85
N GLN A 756 -29.60 -19.77 1.89
CA GLN A 756 -30.86 -19.56 2.60
C GLN A 756 -30.67 -19.41 4.11
N MET A 757 -29.79 -20.21 4.74
CA MET A 757 -29.47 -20.06 6.15
C MET A 757 -28.89 -18.68 6.44
N ARG A 758 -27.91 -18.22 5.65
CA ARG A 758 -27.30 -16.90 5.80
C ARG A 758 -28.29 -15.74 5.62
N ARG A 759 -29.19 -15.84 4.63
CA ARG A 759 -30.27 -14.84 4.44
C ARG A 759 -31.18 -14.76 5.67
N LEU A 760 -31.42 -15.87 6.35
CA LEU A 760 -32.24 -15.90 7.58
C LEU A 760 -31.48 -15.36 8.81
N GLU A 761 -30.18 -15.53 8.86
CA GLU A 761 -29.29 -15.03 9.93
C GLU A 761 -29.00 -13.54 9.81
N GLY A 762 -28.86 -13.03 8.58
CA GLY A 762 -28.58 -11.61 8.28
C GLY A 762 -29.79 -10.67 8.41
N ASN A 763 -31.01 -11.20 8.54
CA ASN A 763 -32.24 -10.44 8.78
C ASN A 763 -32.58 -10.45 10.27
#